data_214f6404dc96cf3b17ecd9a1fa330b2e
#
_entry.id   214f6404dc96cf3b17ecd9a1fa330b2e
#
_cell.length_a   1.000
_cell.length_b   1.000
_cell.length_c   1.000
_cell.angle_alpha   90.00
_cell.angle_beta   90.00
_cell.angle_gamma   90.00
#
_symmetry.space_group_name_H-M   'P 1'
#
loop_
_entity.id
_entity.type
_entity.pdbx_description
1 polymer ?
#
loop_
_entity_poly.entity_id
_entity_poly.type
_entity_poly.pdbx_seq_one_letter_code
_entity_poly.pdbx_strand_id
1 'polypeptide(L)'
;MKNSRSIFFLFSLLLSSATVFAQNGTCTVTTIESSIDSYEIGDFASVIKNLEACVQAQSFGSLTDLNKARELLALTAIVEDDLDKAKSLIFQIVSSSSSFVPTYRNIVFQTIFDEVKLENVGVTVSSVSKKPEDLNTAPATVKLVTHEEIMDRGYKDIVDLLSDMPGFDISKTFSTLYANINQLGFRQENTERTLFMVDGVEENDIWLNWAYISRQFPLSNVKAVEILYGPSSTMYGPRAFIGAINIITYLPKDIPKDSMMKGGLGSSPFYAYGNMEGGDFRTAAGDLTMGIRGKSAAFQVTGRYFRSDEHDLSSEEFYNYSPDDINHLVYTKMNMAGRAGSYTFEEYLTRFKLPQTHPYYTLTKNSQGLITNMNITPEGINAARRLDSIAYAGPVNGVPIGYSNHSENYYVSAKLTIDNFLLGVRHWKLEEGFGFNQDIDVAGSRNGSVWAPTNTTIYGLYDKEINSKISISNLTSFASHNLAKESNKVNFFAFGDPRANLHFAHLLNPTELLPRRTNGLEVNQFGTETFATTSNTMIRNGWRNRYFYYEGQQFRNEARFFYEGNKLKVSSGIDFRTTLTQGDFQLYMDFNTNHPNAQSYRDMQDTVSLAREKGIVLKQAEGSNMYSILDIGFFNQATLKLGDKFFISGGNRIDYNRIRKTEGFGLVMSPRFSAIYNTEYTTFKLNYSKGLQNVSNYTKYSTGGGRTPNPNLKTEAINFINLEYLGHIANGQIGWDVNVFVHQIDGAVAVGTLNKIKRYYNAGEYSTFGLMSGFYYKPTNKSWNIQINHSFVNPEQTKSTFRELEKPVRIGDIAAHRVNLSITKKTDLGFITNVLNLRANYVSARPIGEGTTQASNVGLGDGSGEIPAYLLVNGNIAFKAKMIPFLRLDLGIENILNKNILDNNNPEYYHPGSREAEGNFNLPGDAPGTAYGDQYVPYFTQRPRFVTLKLSYSF
;
A
#
# COMPACT_ATOMS: atom_id res chain seq x y z
N MET A 1 10.27 10.34 -37.53
CA MET A 1 9.26 11.15 -38.21
C MET A 1 8.40 10.31 -39.16
N LYS A 2 7.80 9.19 -38.71
CA LYS A 2 6.88 8.39 -39.53
C LYS A 2 5.64 7.87 -38.79
N ASN A 3 5.42 8.24 -37.51
CA ASN A 3 4.29 7.75 -36.69
C ASN A 3 3.29 8.83 -36.23
N SER A 4 3.35 10.06 -36.81
CA SER A 4 2.40 11.13 -36.42
C SER A 4 1.09 11.18 -37.24
N ARG A 5 0.93 10.30 -38.23
CA ARG A 5 -0.28 10.31 -39.07
C ARG A 5 -1.44 9.45 -38.57
N SER A 6 -1.18 8.49 -37.70
CA SER A 6 -2.23 7.59 -37.16
C SER A 6 -3.03 8.20 -36.00
N ILE A 7 -2.48 9.18 -35.29
CA ILE A 7 -3.15 9.82 -34.15
C ILE A 7 -4.20 10.85 -34.65
N PHE A 8 -3.97 11.45 -35.80
CA PHE A 8 -4.93 12.42 -36.38
C PHE A 8 -6.20 11.78 -36.94
N PHE A 9 -6.16 10.50 -37.28
CA PHE A 9 -7.34 9.79 -37.83
C PHE A 9 -8.31 9.31 -36.74
N LEU A 10 -7.83 9.06 -35.51
CA LEU A 10 -8.71 8.75 -34.37
C LEU A 10 -9.43 10.01 -33.83
N PHE A 11 -8.83 11.18 -33.98
CA PHE A 11 -9.43 12.44 -33.52
C PHE A 11 -10.55 12.93 -34.45
N SER A 12 -10.51 12.58 -35.73
CA SER A 12 -11.56 12.96 -36.71
C SER A 12 -12.80 12.09 -36.64
N LEU A 13 -12.71 10.86 -36.07
CA LEU A 13 -13.88 9.99 -35.88
C LEU A 13 -14.70 10.29 -34.63
N LEU A 14 -14.10 10.96 -33.62
CA LEU A 14 -14.78 11.34 -32.38
C LEU A 14 -15.53 12.71 -32.50
N LEU A 15 -15.23 13.49 -33.50
CA LEU A 15 -15.87 14.79 -33.72
C LEU A 15 -17.12 14.74 -34.63
N SER A 16 -17.38 13.59 -35.27
CA SER A 16 -18.51 13.47 -36.22
C SER A 16 -19.80 12.89 -35.61
N SER A 17 -19.85 12.59 -34.29
CA SER A 17 -21.06 12.06 -33.64
C SER A 17 -21.78 13.06 -32.71
N ALA A 18 -21.39 14.34 -32.71
CA ALA A 18 -21.96 15.36 -31.82
C ALA A 18 -22.98 16.29 -32.49
N THR A 19 -23.48 15.94 -33.64
CA THR A 19 -24.55 16.73 -34.28
C THR A 19 -25.73 15.85 -34.61
N VAL A 20 -26.63 15.62 -33.69
CA VAL A 20 -28.08 15.42 -33.92
C VAL A 20 -28.79 15.53 -32.57
N PHE A 21 -29.70 16.41 -32.49
CA PHE A 21 -30.86 16.70 -31.66
C PHE A 21 -30.83 18.07 -30.99
N ALA A 22 -31.08 19.07 -31.83
CA ALA A 22 -31.81 20.25 -31.40
C ALA A 22 -33.24 20.12 -31.96
N GLN A 23 -34.15 19.60 -31.17
CA GLN A 23 -35.58 19.81 -31.43
C GLN A 23 -36.14 20.76 -30.37
N ASN A 24 -36.70 21.86 -30.83
CA ASN A 24 -37.35 22.92 -30.09
C ASN A 24 -38.45 22.34 -29.18
N GLY A 25 -38.26 22.35 -27.88
CA GLY A 25 -39.29 22.09 -26.88
C GLY A 25 -39.79 23.40 -26.27
N THR A 26 -41.06 23.49 -26.05
CA THR A 26 -41.81 24.62 -25.49
C THR A 26 -41.65 24.78 -23.97
N CYS A 27 -40.63 24.17 -23.34
CA CYS A 27 -40.43 24.15 -21.89
C CYS A 27 -39.64 25.39 -21.46
N THR A 28 -40.28 26.35 -20.86
CA THR A 28 -39.72 27.65 -20.47
C THR A 28 -39.87 27.87 -18.96
N VAL A 29 -39.24 28.90 -18.42
CA VAL A 29 -39.42 29.33 -17.02
C VAL A 29 -40.89 29.60 -16.70
N THR A 30 -41.67 30.16 -17.67
CA THR A 30 -43.10 30.39 -17.52
C THR A 30 -43.90 29.11 -17.36
N THR A 31 -43.46 28.00 -17.93
CA THR A 31 -44.06 26.66 -17.69
C THR A 31 -43.87 26.20 -16.23
N ILE A 32 -42.74 26.53 -15.64
CA ILE A 32 -42.50 26.23 -14.21
C ILE A 32 -43.36 27.12 -13.32
N GLU A 33 -43.41 28.44 -13.61
CA GLU A 33 -44.24 29.41 -12.86
C GLU A 33 -45.71 29.02 -12.87
N SER A 34 -46.27 28.70 -14.02
CA SER A 34 -47.66 28.23 -14.13
C SER A 34 -47.92 26.91 -13.41
N SER A 35 -46.90 26.06 -13.32
CA SER A 35 -47.02 24.80 -12.57
C SER A 35 -46.90 25.00 -11.06
N ILE A 36 -46.18 26.03 -10.63
CA ILE A 36 -46.13 26.44 -9.20
C ILE A 36 -47.54 26.92 -8.78
N ASP A 37 -48.18 27.81 -9.59
CA ASP A 37 -49.53 28.27 -9.34
C ASP A 37 -50.52 27.08 -9.26
N SER A 38 -50.40 26.12 -10.17
CA SER A 38 -51.23 24.90 -10.16
C SER A 38 -50.98 24.05 -8.90
N TYR A 39 -49.74 23.91 -8.46
CA TYR A 39 -49.41 23.17 -7.23
C TYR A 39 -49.98 23.83 -5.98
N GLU A 40 -49.92 25.17 -5.90
CA GLU A 40 -50.41 25.92 -4.74
C GLU A 40 -51.93 25.85 -4.58
N ILE A 41 -52.70 25.73 -5.69
CA ILE A 41 -54.14 25.53 -5.66
C ILE A 41 -54.56 24.05 -5.57
N GLY A 42 -53.62 23.12 -5.56
CA GLY A 42 -53.86 21.66 -5.45
C GLY A 42 -54.24 20.97 -6.76
N ASP A 43 -54.03 21.62 -7.92
CA ASP A 43 -54.24 21.00 -9.24
C ASP A 43 -52.99 20.23 -9.69
N PHE A 44 -52.78 19.09 -9.07
CA PHE A 44 -51.61 18.23 -9.30
C PHE A 44 -51.60 17.61 -10.70
N ALA A 45 -52.77 17.38 -11.29
CA ALA A 45 -52.89 16.85 -12.66
C ALA A 45 -52.32 17.83 -13.70
N SER A 46 -52.53 19.14 -13.51
CA SER A 46 -51.95 20.16 -14.37
C SER A 46 -50.43 20.28 -14.19
N VAL A 47 -49.92 20.13 -12.99
CA VAL A 47 -48.46 20.09 -12.72
C VAL A 47 -47.81 18.95 -13.50
N ILE A 48 -48.31 17.74 -13.40
CA ILE A 48 -47.80 16.58 -14.11
C ILE A 48 -47.88 16.79 -15.62
N LYS A 49 -49.04 17.22 -16.14
CA LYS A 49 -49.25 17.47 -17.57
C LYS A 49 -48.27 18.49 -18.15
N ASN A 50 -47.96 19.53 -17.38
CA ASN A 50 -47.08 20.61 -17.85
C ASN A 50 -45.60 20.26 -17.77
N LEU A 51 -45.17 19.50 -16.73
CA LEU A 51 -43.76 19.34 -16.45
C LEU A 51 -43.21 17.97 -16.82
N GLU A 52 -44.01 16.88 -16.78
CA GLU A 52 -43.49 15.53 -16.93
C GLU A 52 -42.81 15.31 -18.29
N ALA A 53 -43.44 15.69 -19.36
CA ALA A 53 -42.86 15.61 -20.71
C ALA A 53 -41.58 16.45 -20.84
N CYS A 54 -41.58 17.65 -20.24
CA CYS A 54 -40.42 18.56 -20.23
C CYS A 54 -39.23 18.02 -19.44
N VAL A 55 -39.51 17.40 -18.31
CA VAL A 55 -38.49 16.78 -17.46
C VAL A 55 -37.93 15.49 -18.09
N GLN A 56 -38.78 14.65 -18.68
CA GLN A 56 -38.36 13.45 -19.42
C GLN A 56 -37.51 13.78 -20.63
N ALA A 57 -37.92 14.84 -21.41
CA ALA A 57 -37.18 15.30 -22.58
C ALA A 57 -35.99 16.21 -22.23
N GLN A 58 -35.84 16.59 -20.96
CA GLN A 58 -34.80 17.52 -20.46
C GLN A 58 -34.71 18.83 -21.25
N SER A 59 -35.87 19.37 -21.63
CA SER A 59 -35.99 20.45 -22.62
C SER A 59 -35.89 21.87 -22.03
N PHE A 60 -35.53 21.99 -20.72
CA PHE A 60 -35.31 23.31 -20.10
C PHE A 60 -33.96 23.91 -20.49
N GLY A 61 -33.91 25.23 -20.64
CA GLY A 61 -32.71 25.96 -21.05
C GLY A 61 -31.58 26.01 -20.02
N SER A 62 -31.87 25.67 -18.75
CA SER A 62 -30.87 25.59 -17.68
C SER A 62 -31.08 24.39 -16.77
N LEU A 63 -29.97 23.88 -16.19
CA LEU A 63 -30.04 22.81 -15.21
C LEU A 63 -30.77 23.26 -13.94
N THR A 64 -30.67 24.52 -13.58
CA THR A 64 -31.39 25.11 -12.45
C THR A 64 -32.90 25.02 -12.64
N ASP A 65 -33.40 25.34 -13.82
CA ASP A 65 -34.83 25.28 -14.13
C ASP A 65 -35.31 23.81 -14.21
N LEU A 66 -34.53 22.94 -14.84
CA LEU A 66 -34.82 21.51 -14.84
C LEU A 66 -34.93 20.92 -13.40
N ASN A 67 -34.04 21.30 -12.52
CA ASN A 67 -34.07 20.79 -11.13
C ASN A 67 -35.24 21.39 -10.31
N LYS A 68 -35.65 22.65 -10.59
CA LYS A 68 -36.88 23.20 -10.03
C LYS A 68 -38.14 22.44 -10.49
N ALA A 69 -38.16 22.09 -11.78
CA ALA A 69 -39.25 21.28 -12.33
C ALA A 69 -39.28 19.87 -11.75
N ARG A 70 -38.13 19.24 -11.56
CA ARG A 70 -37.99 17.95 -10.87
C ARG A 70 -38.44 18.02 -9.41
N GLU A 71 -38.08 19.11 -8.69
CA GLU A 71 -38.50 19.34 -7.29
C GLU A 71 -40.03 19.39 -7.20
N LEU A 72 -40.69 20.17 -8.09
CA LEU A 72 -42.13 20.32 -8.08
C LEU A 72 -42.86 19.02 -8.43
N LEU A 73 -42.35 18.23 -9.39
CA LEU A 73 -42.88 16.90 -9.70
C LEU A 73 -42.66 15.91 -8.54
N ALA A 74 -41.53 15.99 -7.87
CA ALA A 74 -41.27 15.11 -6.73
C ALA A 74 -42.20 15.43 -5.54
N LEU A 75 -42.46 16.72 -5.31
CA LEU A 75 -43.43 17.15 -4.31
C LEU A 75 -44.85 16.70 -4.67
N THR A 76 -45.20 16.77 -5.96
CA THR A 76 -46.49 16.28 -6.48
C THR A 76 -46.60 14.75 -6.27
N ALA A 77 -45.56 13.99 -6.61
CA ALA A 77 -45.53 12.54 -6.40
C ALA A 77 -45.67 12.16 -4.91
N ILE A 78 -45.10 12.95 -4.00
CA ILE A 78 -45.26 12.74 -2.55
C ILE A 78 -46.72 12.91 -2.13
N VAL A 79 -47.41 13.92 -2.69
CA VAL A 79 -48.83 14.13 -2.38
C VAL A 79 -49.72 13.01 -2.93
N GLU A 80 -49.34 12.42 -4.07
CA GLU A 80 -50.02 11.28 -4.71
C GLU A 80 -49.62 9.91 -4.09
N ASP A 81 -48.79 9.91 -3.04
CA ASP A 81 -48.25 8.71 -2.36
C ASP A 81 -47.36 7.82 -3.23
N ASP A 82 -46.85 8.36 -4.34
CA ASP A 82 -45.87 7.71 -5.23
C ASP A 82 -44.44 8.06 -4.77
N LEU A 83 -44.01 7.44 -3.66
CA LEU A 83 -42.70 7.69 -3.06
C LEU A 83 -41.55 7.20 -3.92
N ASP A 84 -41.75 6.18 -4.76
CA ASP A 84 -40.70 5.68 -5.68
C ASP A 84 -40.41 6.67 -6.78
N LYS A 85 -41.45 7.29 -7.36
CA LYS A 85 -41.29 8.36 -8.35
C LYS A 85 -40.65 9.61 -7.72
N ALA A 86 -41.09 10.00 -6.54
CA ALA A 86 -40.49 11.08 -5.78
C ALA A 86 -38.99 10.84 -5.53
N LYS A 87 -38.63 9.67 -5.05
CA LYS A 87 -37.23 9.29 -4.79
C LYS A 87 -36.37 9.29 -6.07
N SER A 88 -36.93 8.82 -7.19
CA SER A 88 -36.26 8.85 -8.49
C SER A 88 -35.96 10.27 -8.98
N LEU A 89 -36.94 11.20 -8.85
CA LEU A 89 -36.77 12.60 -9.22
C LEU A 89 -35.77 13.33 -8.31
N ILE A 90 -35.86 13.09 -7.01
CA ILE A 90 -34.90 13.62 -6.02
C ILE A 90 -33.48 13.11 -6.30
N PHE A 91 -33.34 11.84 -6.67
CA PHE A 91 -32.06 11.28 -7.09
C PHE A 91 -31.49 12.00 -8.31
N GLN A 92 -32.32 12.32 -9.30
CA GLN A 92 -31.89 13.08 -10.47
C GLN A 92 -31.44 14.51 -10.10
N ILE A 93 -32.13 15.18 -9.15
CA ILE A 93 -31.72 16.48 -8.63
C ILE A 93 -30.34 16.41 -7.98
N VAL A 94 -30.17 15.49 -7.03
CA VAL A 94 -28.93 15.36 -6.25
C VAL A 94 -27.76 14.93 -7.14
N SER A 95 -28.01 14.03 -8.12
CA SER A 95 -26.98 13.56 -9.05
C SER A 95 -26.54 14.64 -10.05
N SER A 96 -27.45 15.54 -10.44
CA SER A 96 -27.13 16.63 -11.36
C SER A 96 -26.59 17.89 -10.67
N SER A 97 -26.88 18.09 -9.37
CA SER A 97 -26.41 19.24 -8.59
C SER A 97 -26.32 18.89 -7.12
N SER A 98 -25.11 18.53 -6.66
CA SER A 98 -24.84 18.22 -5.25
C SER A 98 -25.02 19.42 -4.30
N SER A 99 -25.00 20.66 -4.86
CA SER A 99 -25.22 21.91 -4.15
C SER A 99 -26.67 22.43 -4.22
N PHE A 100 -27.61 21.64 -4.76
CA PHE A 100 -29.01 22.02 -4.82
C PHE A 100 -29.58 22.19 -3.39
N VAL A 101 -30.28 23.29 -3.18
CA VAL A 101 -31.00 23.58 -1.95
C VAL A 101 -32.51 23.55 -2.27
N PRO A 102 -33.29 22.68 -1.61
CA PRO A 102 -34.73 22.63 -1.79
C PRO A 102 -35.41 23.98 -1.58
N THR A 103 -36.29 24.32 -2.46
CA THR A 103 -37.03 25.60 -2.41
C THR A 103 -38.21 25.51 -1.45
N TYR A 104 -38.83 24.32 -1.36
CA TYR A 104 -40.03 24.09 -0.55
C TYR A 104 -39.71 23.34 0.75
N ARG A 105 -40.32 23.77 1.86
CA ARG A 105 -40.20 23.14 3.17
C ARG A 105 -41.23 22.01 3.35
N ASN A 106 -41.06 20.91 2.64
CA ASN A 106 -41.86 19.70 2.83
C ASN A 106 -41.03 18.67 3.60
N ILE A 107 -41.51 18.16 4.76
CA ILE A 107 -40.78 17.26 5.64
C ILE A 107 -40.46 15.92 4.94
N VAL A 108 -41.43 15.36 4.17
CA VAL A 108 -41.24 14.09 3.46
C VAL A 108 -40.21 14.25 2.36
N PHE A 109 -40.34 15.33 1.56
CA PHE A 109 -39.33 15.66 0.53
C PHE A 109 -37.96 15.84 1.15
N GLN A 110 -37.86 16.61 2.25
CA GLN A 110 -36.59 16.86 2.92
C GLN A 110 -35.98 15.56 3.44
N THR A 111 -36.80 14.67 4.01
CA THR A 111 -36.34 13.36 4.50
C THR A 111 -35.78 12.50 3.36
N ILE A 112 -36.53 12.41 2.24
CA ILE A 112 -36.08 11.66 1.06
C ILE A 112 -34.87 12.34 0.43
N PHE A 113 -34.86 13.67 0.36
CA PHE A 113 -33.73 14.44 -0.17
C PHE A 113 -32.45 14.22 0.64
N ASP A 114 -32.56 14.26 1.98
CA ASP A 114 -31.43 14.02 2.88
C ASP A 114 -30.99 12.56 2.80
N GLU A 115 -31.91 11.60 2.68
CA GLU A 115 -31.58 10.18 2.43
C GLU A 115 -30.84 10.01 1.10
N VAL A 116 -31.38 10.55 0.02
CA VAL A 116 -30.80 10.48 -1.31
C VAL A 116 -29.47 11.26 -1.39
N LYS A 117 -29.42 12.40 -0.72
CA LYS A 117 -28.17 13.18 -0.61
C LYS A 117 -27.13 12.45 0.21
N LEU A 118 -27.51 11.79 1.31
CA LEU A 118 -26.63 10.91 2.09
C LEU A 118 -26.21 9.66 1.28
N GLU A 119 -27.11 9.12 0.45
CA GLU A 119 -26.80 8.04 -0.48
C GLU A 119 -25.83 8.51 -1.58
N ASN A 120 -25.92 9.77 -2.01
CA ASN A 120 -25.03 10.42 -2.97
C ASN A 120 -23.82 11.14 -2.35
N VAL A 121 -23.73 11.32 -1.04
CA VAL A 121 -22.50 11.72 -0.34
C VAL A 121 -21.37 10.69 -0.56
N GLY A 122 -21.71 9.48 -1.03
CA GLY A 122 -20.75 8.55 -1.62
C GLY A 122 -20.05 9.07 -2.90
N VAL A 123 -20.51 10.14 -3.50
CA VAL A 123 -19.95 10.72 -4.74
C VAL A 123 -19.02 11.92 -4.46
N THR A 124 -18.95 12.41 -3.23
CA THR A 124 -18.00 13.47 -2.88
C THR A 124 -16.67 12.87 -2.43
N VAL A 125 -15.57 13.51 -2.84
CA VAL A 125 -14.21 13.15 -2.47
C VAL A 125 -13.54 14.31 -1.76
N SER A 126 -12.76 14.01 -0.74
CA SER A 126 -12.06 15.02 0.07
C SER A 126 -10.55 15.06 -0.15
N SER A 127 -9.99 13.99 -0.66
CA SER A 127 -8.53 13.85 -0.77
C SER A 127 -7.91 14.66 -1.93
N VAL A 128 -8.70 15.25 -2.82
CA VAL A 128 -8.17 16.01 -3.96
C VAL A 128 -7.79 17.44 -3.59
N SER A 129 -8.66 18.14 -2.84
CA SER A 129 -8.48 19.55 -2.43
C SER A 129 -8.48 19.74 -0.91
N LYS A 130 -8.49 18.65 -0.14
CA LYS A 130 -8.62 18.62 1.32
C LYS A 130 -9.94 19.20 1.85
N LYS A 131 -10.94 19.26 0.97
CA LYS A 131 -12.33 19.65 1.28
C LYS A 131 -13.26 18.81 0.41
N PRO A 132 -14.45 18.42 0.89
CA PRO A 132 -15.41 17.68 0.09
C PRO A 132 -15.75 18.42 -1.22
N GLU A 133 -15.62 17.73 -2.34
CA GLU A 133 -15.94 18.22 -3.67
C GLU A 133 -16.54 17.11 -4.53
N ASP A 134 -17.30 17.49 -5.54
CA ASP A 134 -17.93 16.56 -6.46
C ASP A 134 -16.89 15.78 -7.26
N LEU A 135 -17.03 14.45 -7.31
CA LEU A 135 -16.12 13.54 -8.00
C LEU A 135 -15.92 13.92 -9.47
N ASN A 136 -16.97 14.34 -10.16
CA ASN A 136 -16.93 14.67 -11.58
C ASN A 136 -16.14 15.95 -11.86
N THR A 137 -16.19 16.92 -10.93
CA THR A 137 -15.51 18.22 -11.10
C THR A 137 -14.20 18.31 -10.31
N ALA A 138 -13.85 17.27 -9.54
CA ALA A 138 -12.57 17.17 -8.85
C ALA A 138 -11.41 17.13 -9.87
N PRO A 139 -10.37 17.99 -9.72
CA PRO A 139 -9.28 18.10 -10.68
C PRO A 139 -8.23 16.97 -10.51
N ALA A 140 -8.68 15.72 -10.41
CA ALA A 140 -7.89 14.50 -10.37
C ALA A 140 -8.73 13.30 -10.78
N THR A 141 -8.08 12.19 -11.10
CA THR A 141 -8.71 10.88 -11.22
C THR A 141 -8.79 10.24 -9.84
N VAL A 142 -10.01 9.96 -9.39
CA VAL A 142 -10.28 9.36 -8.08
C VAL A 142 -11.29 8.23 -8.22
N LYS A 143 -11.05 7.15 -7.48
CA LYS A 143 -12.04 6.09 -7.24
C LYS A 143 -12.47 6.13 -5.78
N LEU A 144 -13.75 5.98 -5.55
CA LEU A 144 -14.36 5.89 -4.23
C LEU A 144 -14.99 4.52 -4.05
N VAL A 145 -14.63 3.83 -2.98
CA VAL A 145 -15.26 2.57 -2.57
C VAL A 145 -16.02 2.84 -1.27
N THR A 146 -17.34 2.65 -1.30
CA THR A 146 -18.22 2.94 -0.17
C THR A 146 -18.26 1.80 0.84
N HIS A 147 -18.70 2.09 2.07
CA HIS A 147 -18.94 1.08 3.10
C HIS A 147 -19.85 -0.05 2.62
N GLU A 148 -20.94 0.28 1.94
CA GLU A 148 -21.88 -0.73 1.40
C GLU A 148 -21.15 -1.67 0.41
N GLU A 149 -20.34 -1.14 -0.50
CA GLU A 149 -19.55 -1.97 -1.43
C GLU A 149 -18.52 -2.83 -0.70
N ILE A 150 -17.87 -2.30 0.34
CA ILE A 150 -16.90 -3.04 1.16
C ILE A 150 -17.58 -4.25 1.80
N MET A 151 -18.75 -4.04 2.40
CA MET A 151 -19.47 -5.10 3.10
C MET A 151 -20.10 -6.11 2.13
N ASP A 152 -20.70 -5.65 1.04
CA ASP A 152 -21.41 -6.52 0.10
C ASP A 152 -20.46 -7.39 -0.72
N ARG A 153 -19.25 -6.88 -1.04
CA ARG A 153 -18.21 -7.67 -1.72
C ARG A 153 -17.46 -8.61 -0.78
N GLY A 154 -17.64 -8.45 0.54
CA GLY A 154 -17.02 -9.30 1.54
C GLY A 154 -15.51 -9.17 1.62
N TYR A 155 -14.97 -7.96 1.37
CA TYR A 155 -13.55 -7.71 1.54
C TYR A 155 -13.10 -8.03 2.96
N LYS A 156 -11.92 -8.63 3.07
CA LYS A 156 -11.32 -9.02 4.37
C LYS A 156 -10.39 -7.96 4.92
N ASP A 157 -9.69 -7.27 4.02
CA ASP A 157 -8.74 -6.21 4.34
C ASP A 157 -8.67 -5.18 3.20
N ILE A 158 -7.88 -4.13 3.40
CA ILE A 158 -7.68 -3.07 2.40
C ILE A 158 -6.93 -3.57 1.17
N VAL A 159 -6.03 -4.55 1.30
CA VAL A 159 -5.28 -5.12 0.17
C VAL A 159 -6.23 -5.89 -0.76
N ASP A 160 -7.18 -6.63 -0.19
CA ASP A 160 -8.22 -7.34 -0.95
C ASP A 160 -9.10 -6.35 -1.74
N LEU A 161 -9.47 -5.21 -1.14
CA LEU A 161 -10.19 -4.13 -1.82
C LEU A 161 -9.35 -3.54 -2.97
N LEU A 162 -8.07 -3.22 -2.72
CA LEU A 162 -7.20 -2.63 -3.74
C LEU A 162 -6.94 -3.60 -4.91
N SER A 163 -6.99 -4.91 -4.68
CA SER A 163 -6.81 -5.92 -5.73
C SER A 163 -7.91 -5.88 -6.79
N ASP A 164 -9.09 -5.37 -6.46
CA ASP A 164 -10.22 -5.18 -7.40
C ASP A 164 -10.18 -3.82 -8.12
N MET A 165 -9.23 -2.94 -7.77
CA MET A 165 -9.17 -1.61 -8.38
C MET A 165 -8.31 -1.62 -9.65
N PRO A 166 -8.73 -0.88 -10.70
CA PRO A 166 -7.91 -0.75 -11.90
C PRO A 166 -6.59 -0.04 -11.58
N GLY A 167 -5.54 -0.36 -12.34
CA GLY A 167 -4.23 0.28 -12.18
C GLY A 167 -3.39 -0.20 -11.00
N PHE A 168 -3.89 -1.13 -10.19
CA PHE A 168 -3.11 -1.80 -9.14
C PHE A 168 -2.66 -3.19 -9.59
N ASP A 169 -1.42 -3.51 -9.33
CA ASP A 169 -0.86 -4.86 -9.43
C ASP A 169 -0.34 -5.25 -8.06
N ILE A 170 -1.02 -6.20 -7.42
CA ILE A 170 -0.81 -6.57 -6.03
C ILE A 170 -0.43 -8.03 -5.94
N SER A 171 0.61 -8.29 -5.17
CA SER A 171 1.07 -9.62 -4.79
C SER A 171 1.12 -9.72 -3.27
N LYS A 172 0.38 -10.67 -2.69
CA LYS A 172 0.41 -10.94 -1.25
C LYS A 172 1.69 -11.72 -0.94
N THR A 173 2.57 -11.11 -0.17
CA THR A 173 3.87 -11.71 0.16
C THR A 173 3.88 -12.44 1.50
N PHE A 174 2.91 -12.13 2.37
CA PHE A 174 2.83 -12.65 3.75
C PHE A 174 4.14 -12.49 4.52
N SER A 175 4.86 -11.40 4.28
CA SER A 175 6.20 -11.14 4.80
C SER A 175 6.25 -9.79 5.54
N THR A 176 7.42 -9.18 5.62
CA THR A 176 7.71 -7.85 6.21
C THR A 176 6.66 -6.79 5.84
N LEU A 177 6.23 -6.79 4.58
CA LEU A 177 4.98 -6.20 4.11
C LEU A 177 4.03 -7.34 3.76
N TYR A 178 2.77 -7.22 4.19
CA TYR A 178 1.75 -8.20 3.87
C TYR A 178 1.54 -8.36 2.36
N ALA A 179 1.69 -7.27 1.61
CA ALA A 179 1.57 -7.27 0.16
C ALA A 179 2.47 -6.23 -0.50
N ASN A 180 2.99 -6.55 -1.67
CA ASN A 180 3.56 -5.60 -2.61
C ASN A 180 2.43 -4.92 -3.39
N ILE A 181 2.40 -3.60 -3.38
CA ILE A 181 1.38 -2.80 -4.04
C ILE A 181 2.06 -1.95 -5.11
N ASN A 182 1.92 -2.36 -6.37
CA ASN A 182 2.38 -1.58 -7.51
C ASN A 182 1.19 -0.81 -8.10
N GLN A 183 1.37 0.47 -8.38
CA GLN A 183 0.31 1.33 -8.90
C GLN A 183 0.73 1.92 -10.25
N LEU A 184 -0.20 1.98 -11.21
CA LEU A 184 -0.01 2.58 -12.55
C LEU A 184 1.20 2.03 -13.33
N GLY A 185 1.53 0.75 -13.14
CA GLY A 185 2.68 0.12 -13.79
C GLY A 185 4.04 0.53 -13.21
N PHE A 186 4.06 1.28 -12.11
CA PHE A 186 5.29 1.60 -11.42
C PHE A 186 5.60 0.57 -10.35
N ARG A 187 6.76 -0.09 -10.50
CA ARG A 187 7.22 -1.08 -9.54
C ARG A 187 7.78 -0.41 -8.30
N GLN A 188 7.31 -0.82 -7.14
CA GLN A 188 7.78 -0.38 -5.84
C GLN A 188 8.34 -1.57 -5.08
N GLU A 189 9.48 -1.38 -4.42
CA GLU A 189 10.02 -2.45 -3.57
C GLU A 189 9.18 -2.64 -2.32
N ASN A 190 8.72 -1.55 -1.69
CA ASN A 190 8.10 -1.59 -0.36
C ASN A 190 6.94 -0.59 -0.17
N THR A 191 6.15 -0.33 -1.20
CA THR A 191 5.01 0.61 -1.16
C THR A 191 5.37 1.99 -0.57
N GLU A 192 6.56 2.50 -0.88
CA GLU A 192 7.12 3.73 -0.31
C GLU A 192 6.74 5.00 -1.09
N ARG A 193 6.21 4.83 -2.32
CA ARG A 193 5.89 5.93 -3.25
C ARG A 193 4.39 6.21 -3.37
N THR A 194 3.59 5.49 -2.61
CA THR A 194 2.14 5.71 -2.46
C THR A 194 1.89 6.30 -1.08
N LEU A 195 1.24 7.45 -1.04
CA LEU A 195 0.81 8.05 0.23
C LEU A 195 -0.36 7.26 0.81
N PHE A 196 -0.22 6.81 2.02
CA PHE A 196 -1.27 6.12 2.76
C PHE A 196 -1.76 6.98 3.92
N MET A 197 -3.07 7.15 4.04
CA MET A 197 -3.70 7.99 5.04
C MET A 197 -4.89 7.31 5.69
N VAL A 198 -5.17 7.69 6.92
CA VAL A 198 -6.43 7.41 7.60
C VAL A 198 -7.00 8.74 8.10
N ASP A 199 -8.21 9.07 7.66
CA ASP A 199 -8.86 10.37 7.93
C ASP A 199 -8.02 11.59 7.51
N GLY A 200 -7.26 11.46 6.41
CA GLY A 200 -6.37 12.49 5.90
C GLY A 200 -5.08 12.71 6.71
N VAL A 201 -4.81 11.87 7.70
CA VAL A 201 -3.56 11.85 8.47
C VAL A 201 -2.64 10.77 7.93
N GLU A 202 -1.38 11.12 7.62
CA GLU A 202 -0.39 10.22 7.04
C GLU A 202 -0.04 9.06 7.97
N GLU A 203 0.12 7.86 7.39
CA GLU A 203 0.44 6.61 8.07
C GLU A 203 1.75 5.97 7.60
N ASN A 204 2.39 6.50 6.54
CA ASN A 204 3.67 5.98 6.07
C ASN A 204 4.74 6.07 7.17
N ASP A 205 5.55 5.03 7.26
CA ASP A 205 6.65 4.95 8.22
C ASP A 205 7.63 6.14 8.10
N ILE A 206 8.07 6.67 9.22
CA ILE A 206 8.90 7.88 9.25
C ILE A 206 10.35 7.59 8.83
N TRP A 207 10.88 6.40 9.12
CA TRP A 207 12.25 5.99 8.77
C TRP A 207 12.34 5.40 7.36
N LEU A 208 11.39 4.50 7.02
CA LEU A 208 11.37 3.71 5.79
C LEU A 208 10.54 4.34 4.67
N ASN A 209 9.60 5.23 4.97
CA ASN A 209 8.51 5.71 4.09
C ASN A 209 7.50 4.62 3.68
N TRP A 210 7.61 3.40 4.16
CA TRP A 210 6.74 2.30 3.80
C TRP A 210 5.30 2.53 4.26
N ALA A 211 4.34 2.12 3.44
CA ALA A 211 2.94 2.06 3.83
C ALA A 211 2.64 0.64 4.37
N TYR A 212 2.48 0.51 5.66
CA TYR A 212 2.10 -0.76 6.30
C TYR A 212 0.60 -1.00 6.15
N ILE A 213 0.19 -1.57 5.02
CA ILE A 213 -1.19 -1.93 4.72
C ILE A 213 -1.35 -3.43 4.89
N SER A 214 -1.95 -3.85 6.00
CA SER A 214 -2.22 -5.23 6.33
C SER A 214 -3.66 -5.38 6.88
N ARG A 215 -3.87 -6.31 7.78
CA ARG A 215 -5.17 -6.68 8.34
C ARG A 215 -5.53 -5.96 9.63
N GLN A 216 -4.77 -4.93 10.00
CA GLN A 216 -4.98 -4.17 11.23
C GLN A 216 -6.21 -3.24 11.19
N PHE A 217 -6.66 -2.80 10.00
CA PHE A 217 -7.74 -1.80 9.92
C PHE A 217 -9.12 -2.44 10.04
N PRO A 218 -10.00 -1.95 10.96
CA PRO A 218 -11.37 -2.45 11.14
C PRO A 218 -12.28 -1.99 10.00
N LEU A 219 -12.59 -2.88 9.04
CA LEU A 219 -13.45 -2.52 7.89
C LEU A 219 -14.87 -2.13 8.31
N SER A 220 -15.37 -2.59 9.46
CA SER A 220 -16.67 -2.17 10.01
C SER A 220 -16.73 -0.67 10.29
N ASN A 221 -15.58 -0.05 10.62
CA ASN A 221 -15.50 1.39 10.91
C ASN A 221 -15.07 2.22 9.69
N VAL A 222 -14.86 1.61 8.51
CA VAL A 222 -14.52 2.33 7.29
C VAL A 222 -15.79 2.83 6.61
N LYS A 223 -15.93 4.15 6.47
CA LYS A 223 -17.03 4.82 5.77
C LYS A 223 -16.82 4.78 4.25
N ALA A 224 -15.58 5.01 3.83
CA ALA A 224 -15.18 4.95 2.41
C ALA A 224 -13.66 4.81 2.29
N VAL A 225 -13.20 4.39 1.12
CA VAL A 225 -11.80 4.44 0.71
C VAL A 225 -11.70 5.28 -0.55
N GLU A 226 -10.94 6.38 -0.48
CA GLU A 226 -10.60 7.23 -1.62
C GLU A 226 -9.23 6.83 -2.17
N ILE A 227 -9.17 6.59 -3.48
CA ILE A 227 -7.96 6.18 -4.19
C ILE A 227 -7.67 7.21 -5.28
N LEU A 228 -6.57 7.94 -5.11
CA LEU A 228 -6.10 8.94 -6.07
C LEU A 228 -5.07 8.30 -6.99
N TYR A 229 -5.26 8.53 -8.29
CA TYR A 229 -4.34 8.08 -9.33
C TYR A 229 -3.51 9.24 -9.84
N GLY A 230 -2.20 8.99 -9.90
CA GLY A 230 -1.21 9.98 -10.28
C GLY A 230 -0.76 10.88 -9.12
N PRO A 231 0.26 11.72 -9.37
CA PRO A 231 0.90 12.53 -8.35
C PRO A 231 -0.06 13.48 -7.66
N SER A 232 -0.09 13.44 -6.35
CA SER A 232 -0.85 14.36 -5.48
C SER A 232 0.07 15.25 -4.63
N SER A 233 1.34 15.35 -5.03
CA SER A 233 2.37 16.11 -4.30
C SER A 233 2.03 17.59 -4.15
N THR A 234 1.24 18.19 -5.07
CA THR A 234 0.75 19.57 -4.97
C THR A 234 -0.04 19.80 -3.67
N MET A 235 -0.80 18.82 -3.19
CA MET A 235 -1.59 18.96 -1.96
C MET A 235 -0.92 18.35 -0.74
N TYR A 236 -0.18 17.25 -0.91
CA TYR A 236 0.33 16.45 0.20
C TYR A 236 1.85 16.49 0.37
N GLY A 237 2.59 17.08 -0.59
CA GLY A 237 4.05 17.15 -0.58
C GLY A 237 4.77 15.92 -1.12
N PRO A 238 6.10 15.84 -0.92
CA PRO A 238 6.97 14.87 -1.58
C PRO A 238 6.83 13.42 -1.08
N ARG A 239 5.62 12.92 -0.86
CA ARG A 239 5.31 11.52 -0.53
C ARG A 239 4.18 10.95 -1.38
N ALA A 240 3.32 11.83 -1.93
CA ALA A 240 2.24 11.42 -2.80
C ALA A 240 2.72 11.36 -4.28
N PHE A 241 3.68 10.44 -4.54
CA PHE A 241 4.43 10.39 -5.78
C PHE A 241 3.65 9.76 -6.93
N ILE A 242 3.16 8.51 -6.75
CA ILE A 242 2.42 7.79 -7.79
C ILE A 242 0.91 7.83 -7.55
N GLY A 243 0.49 8.11 -6.33
CA GLY A 243 -0.90 8.18 -5.92
C GLY A 243 -1.06 8.31 -4.41
N ALA A 244 -2.31 8.29 -3.96
CA ALA A 244 -2.64 8.28 -2.55
C ALA A 244 -3.85 7.37 -2.28
N ILE A 245 -3.87 6.75 -1.10
CA ILE A 245 -4.96 5.95 -0.59
C ILE A 245 -5.37 6.55 0.75
N ASN A 246 -6.64 6.91 0.91
CA ASN A 246 -7.17 7.48 2.14
C ASN A 246 -8.34 6.66 2.66
N ILE A 247 -8.17 6.02 3.80
CA ILE A 247 -9.25 5.36 4.53
C ILE A 247 -9.99 6.42 5.31
N ILE A 248 -11.26 6.62 4.99
CA ILE A 248 -12.17 7.51 5.73
C ILE A 248 -12.97 6.67 6.70
N THR A 249 -12.84 6.94 7.98
CA THR A 249 -13.58 6.21 9.02
C THR A 249 -14.79 7.02 9.49
N TYR A 250 -15.73 6.36 10.13
CA TYR A 250 -16.88 7.05 10.73
C TYR A 250 -16.42 8.00 11.84
N LEU A 251 -16.99 9.19 11.85
CA LEU A 251 -16.82 10.14 12.93
C LEU A 251 -17.74 9.79 14.11
N PRO A 252 -17.44 10.25 15.32
CA PRO A 252 -18.28 9.99 16.48
C PRO A 252 -19.74 10.44 16.32
N LYS A 253 -20.02 11.41 15.47
CA LYS A 253 -21.38 11.89 15.14
C LYS A 253 -22.04 11.11 14.01
N ASP A 254 -21.27 10.37 13.21
CA ASP A 254 -21.81 9.52 12.13
C ASP A 254 -22.39 8.22 12.74
N ILE A 255 -23.41 7.69 12.09
CA ILE A 255 -23.87 6.32 12.36
C ILE A 255 -23.79 5.57 11.04
N PRO A 256 -23.20 4.35 10.99
CA PRO A 256 -23.33 3.49 9.83
C PRO A 256 -24.80 3.27 9.49
N LYS A 257 -25.15 3.35 8.20
CA LYS A 257 -26.54 3.18 7.73
C LYS A 257 -27.15 1.82 8.12
N ASP A 258 -26.31 0.80 8.25
CA ASP A 258 -26.70 -0.55 8.65
C ASP A 258 -26.92 -0.69 10.16
N SER A 259 -26.59 0.32 10.96
CA SER A 259 -26.98 0.38 12.36
C SER A 259 -28.48 0.73 12.45
N MET A 260 -29.32 -0.24 12.14
CA MET A 260 -30.77 -0.06 12.13
C MET A 260 -31.35 -0.15 13.55
N MET A 261 -31.17 0.86 14.33
CA MET A 261 -32.04 1.13 15.45
C MET A 261 -33.37 1.77 14.99
N LYS A 262 -34.04 1.20 13.98
CA LYS A 262 -35.42 1.54 13.65
C LYS A 262 -36.43 0.90 14.60
N GLY A 263 -36.00 0.16 15.60
CA GLY A 263 -36.83 -0.46 16.63
C GLY A 263 -36.64 0.20 18.00
N GLY A 264 -37.34 1.29 18.26
CA GLY A 264 -37.63 1.74 19.63
C GLY A 264 -36.54 2.44 20.45
N LEU A 265 -35.25 2.44 20.01
CA LEU A 265 -34.15 3.10 20.70
C LEU A 265 -33.55 4.28 19.88
N GLY A 266 -34.29 4.84 18.97
CA GLY A 266 -33.93 5.93 18.09
C GLY A 266 -33.48 7.23 18.76
N SER A 267 -33.49 7.30 20.06
CA SER A 267 -33.02 8.40 20.90
C SER A 267 -31.81 8.04 21.77
N SER A 268 -31.28 6.81 21.67
CA SER A 268 -30.14 6.43 22.50
C SER A 268 -28.89 7.22 22.04
N PRO A 269 -28.19 7.90 22.95
CA PRO A 269 -26.94 8.51 22.67
C PRO A 269 -25.81 7.49 22.42
N PHE A 270 -26.01 6.23 22.81
CA PHE A 270 -25.04 5.14 22.72
C PHE A 270 -25.25 4.30 21.47
N TYR A 271 -24.14 3.88 20.85
CA TYR A 271 -24.12 2.95 19.72
C TYR A 271 -22.92 1.99 19.81
N ALA A 272 -23.06 0.79 19.24
CA ALA A 272 -21.98 -0.18 19.11
C ALA A 272 -22.15 -0.98 17.81
N TYR A 273 -21.05 -1.25 17.11
CA TYR A 273 -21.03 -2.11 15.93
C TYR A 273 -19.65 -2.75 15.74
N GLY A 274 -19.59 -3.85 15.03
CA GLY A 274 -18.34 -4.54 14.75
C GLY A 274 -18.54 -5.88 14.05
N ASN A 275 -17.44 -6.60 13.92
CA ASN A 275 -17.36 -7.90 13.28
C ASN A 275 -16.64 -8.92 14.17
N MET A 276 -17.01 -10.19 14.02
CA MET A 276 -16.26 -11.35 14.49
C MET A 276 -16.08 -12.31 13.31
N GLU A 277 -14.85 -12.77 13.08
CA GLU A 277 -14.50 -13.60 11.94
C GLU A 277 -13.67 -14.80 12.40
N GLY A 278 -13.96 -15.97 11.83
CA GLY A 278 -13.14 -17.17 11.94
C GLY A 278 -12.96 -17.83 10.58
N GLY A 279 -11.88 -18.56 10.39
CA GLY A 279 -11.62 -19.20 9.11
C GLY A 279 -10.50 -20.23 9.15
N ASP A 280 -10.13 -20.74 7.96
CA ASP A 280 -9.03 -21.67 7.78
C ASP A 280 -7.72 -21.11 8.35
N PHE A 281 -6.71 -21.94 8.48
CA PHE A 281 -5.40 -21.60 9.05
C PHE A 281 -5.49 -20.99 10.45
N ARG A 282 -6.48 -21.42 11.25
CA ARG A 282 -6.78 -20.88 12.59
C ARG A 282 -6.94 -19.35 12.58
N THR A 283 -7.46 -18.80 11.49
CA THR A 283 -7.73 -17.38 11.40
C THR A 283 -8.85 -17.00 12.34
N ALA A 284 -8.61 -15.97 13.15
CA ALA A 284 -9.58 -15.35 14.03
C ALA A 284 -9.38 -13.84 14.02
N ALA A 285 -10.48 -13.11 13.88
CA ALA A 285 -10.45 -11.66 13.94
C ALA A 285 -11.70 -11.12 14.65
N GLY A 286 -11.57 -9.97 15.26
CA GLY A 286 -12.69 -9.26 15.82
C GLY A 286 -12.43 -7.77 15.89
N ASP A 287 -13.46 -7.00 15.61
CA ASP A 287 -13.44 -5.56 15.81
C ASP A 287 -14.73 -5.08 16.49
N LEU A 288 -14.60 -4.02 17.25
CA LEU A 288 -15.69 -3.37 17.96
C LEU A 288 -15.49 -1.87 17.96
N THR A 289 -16.52 -1.16 17.56
CA THR A 289 -16.63 0.28 17.70
C THR A 289 -17.77 0.61 18.62
N MET A 290 -17.51 1.43 19.62
CA MET A 290 -18.52 1.93 20.57
C MET A 290 -18.44 3.45 20.64
N GLY A 291 -19.58 4.10 20.79
CA GLY A 291 -19.60 5.55 20.93
C GLY A 291 -20.82 6.07 21.65
N ILE A 292 -20.68 7.32 22.06
CA ILE A 292 -21.74 8.12 22.69
C ILE A 292 -21.85 9.46 21.99
N ARG A 293 -23.07 9.91 21.71
CA ARG A 293 -23.36 11.18 21.08
C ARG A 293 -24.13 12.09 21.98
N GLY A 294 -23.60 13.29 22.17
CA GLY A 294 -24.32 14.42 22.73
C GLY A 294 -24.65 15.47 21.68
N LYS A 295 -25.22 16.59 22.11
CA LYS A 295 -25.55 17.71 21.20
C LYS A 295 -24.32 18.42 20.65
N SER A 296 -23.34 18.75 21.50
CA SER A 296 -22.10 19.45 21.14
C SER A 296 -20.86 18.56 21.16
N ALA A 297 -20.90 17.45 21.86
CA ALA A 297 -19.77 16.52 21.97
C ALA A 297 -20.16 15.10 21.62
N ALA A 298 -19.25 14.34 21.01
CA ALA A 298 -19.40 12.93 20.73
C ALA A 298 -18.07 12.22 20.88
N PHE A 299 -18.08 11.00 21.44
CA PHE A 299 -16.89 10.19 21.68
C PHE A 299 -17.06 8.80 21.08
N GLN A 300 -15.97 8.25 20.54
CA GLN A 300 -15.94 6.92 19.93
C GLN A 300 -14.63 6.23 20.24
N VAL A 301 -14.68 4.93 20.49
CA VAL A 301 -13.52 4.04 20.60
C VAL A 301 -13.72 2.87 19.66
N THR A 302 -12.65 2.51 18.94
CA THR A 302 -12.62 1.35 18.05
C THR A 302 -11.42 0.48 18.40
N GLY A 303 -11.64 -0.82 18.51
CA GLY A 303 -10.59 -1.83 18.68
C GLY A 303 -10.69 -2.92 17.62
N ARG A 304 -9.55 -3.49 17.19
CA ARG A 304 -9.47 -4.67 16.33
C ARG A 304 -8.31 -5.56 16.76
N TYR A 305 -8.55 -6.84 16.70
CA TYR A 305 -7.54 -7.89 16.81
C TYR A 305 -7.67 -8.84 15.62
N PHE A 306 -6.55 -9.26 15.06
CA PHE A 306 -6.46 -10.24 13.98
C PHE A 306 -5.33 -11.21 14.27
N ARG A 307 -5.56 -12.50 13.99
CA ARG A 307 -4.58 -13.57 14.07
C ARG A 307 -4.82 -14.59 12.97
N SER A 308 -3.74 -15.10 12.38
CA SER A 308 -3.78 -16.22 11.42
C SER A 308 -2.45 -16.96 11.45
N ASP A 309 -2.49 -18.30 11.34
CA ASP A 309 -1.27 -19.09 11.19
C ASP A 309 -0.74 -19.08 9.75
N GLU A 310 -1.53 -18.57 8.81
CA GLU A 310 -1.29 -18.61 7.37
C GLU A 310 -1.04 -20.04 6.85
N HIS A 311 -0.98 -20.18 5.54
CA HIS A 311 -0.72 -21.49 4.92
C HIS A 311 0.74 -21.89 5.10
N ASP A 312 0.96 -23.19 5.24
CA ASP A 312 2.30 -23.76 5.37
C ASP A 312 2.86 -24.09 3.98
N LEU A 313 4.01 -23.50 3.67
CA LEU A 313 4.68 -23.66 2.39
C LEU A 313 5.55 -24.91 2.31
N SER A 314 5.71 -25.68 3.39
CA SER A 314 6.59 -26.86 3.44
C SER A 314 6.16 -27.99 2.49
N SER A 315 4.90 -27.98 2.03
CA SER A 315 4.37 -28.92 1.04
C SER A 315 4.62 -28.50 -0.41
N GLU A 316 5.08 -27.28 -0.65
CA GLU A 316 5.32 -26.77 -1.99
C GLU A 316 6.64 -27.30 -2.56
N GLU A 317 6.66 -27.63 -3.85
CA GLU A 317 7.82 -28.22 -4.52
C GLU A 317 9.10 -27.38 -4.38
N PHE A 318 8.94 -26.06 -4.33
CA PHE A 318 10.05 -25.11 -4.24
C PHE A 318 10.60 -24.94 -2.83
N TYR A 319 9.89 -25.43 -1.82
CA TYR A 319 10.25 -25.35 -0.41
C TYR A 319 10.53 -26.75 0.12
N ASN A 320 11.46 -27.46 -0.51
CA ASN A 320 11.92 -28.75 0.00
C ASN A 320 12.92 -28.52 1.15
N TYR A 321 12.42 -28.72 2.35
CA TYR A 321 13.14 -28.38 3.58
C TYR A 321 13.72 -29.63 4.27
N SER A 322 13.98 -30.67 3.53
CA SER A 322 14.68 -31.81 4.11
C SER A 322 16.09 -31.39 4.57
N PRO A 323 16.51 -31.75 5.78
CA PRO A 323 17.90 -31.53 6.22
C PRO A 323 18.96 -32.12 5.28
N ASP A 324 18.56 -33.12 4.49
CA ASP A 324 19.45 -33.78 3.51
C ASP A 324 19.57 -32.98 2.21
N ASP A 325 18.66 -32.00 1.97
CA ASP A 325 18.63 -31.17 0.75
C ASP A 325 19.42 -29.87 0.86
N ILE A 326 20.33 -29.73 1.80
CA ILE A 326 21.32 -28.63 1.86
C ILE A 326 22.35 -28.77 0.71
N ASN A 327 21.93 -29.37 -0.40
CA ASN A 327 22.77 -29.60 -1.58
C ASN A 327 23.11 -28.33 -2.37
N HIS A 328 22.35 -27.24 -2.20
CA HIS A 328 22.61 -25.94 -2.81
C HIS A 328 23.83 -25.24 -2.22
N LEU A 329 24.34 -25.68 -1.07
CA LEU A 329 25.49 -25.05 -0.44
C LEU A 329 26.80 -25.47 -1.13
N VAL A 330 27.56 -24.47 -1.56
CA VAL A 330 28.85 -24.67 -2.23
C VAL A 330 29.96 -24.63 -1.20
N TYR A 331 30.37 -25.79 -0.72
CA TYR A 331 31.38 -25.91 0.36
C TYR A 331 32.80 -25.52 -0.09
N THR A 332 33.05 -25.46 -1.39
CA THR A 332 34.33 -24.92 -1.92
C THR A 332 34.55 -23.46 -1.55
N LYS A 333 33.50 -22.75 -1.15
CA LYS A 333 33.60 -21.36 -0.62
C LYS A 333 34.34 -21.31 0.75
N MET A 334 34.54 -22.43 1.40
CA MET A 334 35.42 -22.50 2.56
C MET A 334 36.90 -22.42 2.19
N ASN A 335 37.24 -22.56 0.90
CA ASN A 335 38.61 -22.39 0.44
C ASN A 335 39.13 -20.99 0.79
N MET A 336 40.32 -20.93 1.32
CA MET A 336 40.95 -19.69 1.75
C MET A 336 42.20 -19.45 0.91
N ALA A 337 42.27 -18.30 0.23
CA ALA A 337 43.39 -17.88 -0.59
C ALA A 337 44.05 -16.63 0.00
N GLY A 338 45.36 -16.57 -0.05
CA GLY A 338 46.12 -15.41 0.42
C GLY A 338 46.30 -15.39 1.95
N ARG A 339 45.41 -14.67 2.63
CA ARG A 339 45.42 -14.58 4.10
C ARG A 339 44.16 -15.18 4.71
N ALA A 340 44.31 -15.83 5.82
CA ALA A 340 43.20 -16.33 6.65
C ALA A 340 42.65 -15.17 7.50
N GLY A 341 41.90 -14.29 6.87
CA GLY A 341 41.49 -13.03 7.48
C GLY A 341 42.67 -12.08 7.67
N SER A 342 42.91 -11.66 8.94
CA SER A 342 44.05 -10.80 9.28
C SER A 342 45.33 -11.59 9.56
N TYR A 343 45.33 -12.92 9.43
CA TYR A 343 46.46 -13.81 9.75
C TYR A 343 47.10 -14.36 8.49
N THR A 344 48.43 -14.65 8.55
CA THR A 344 49.05 -15.59 7.63
C THR A 344 48.48 -16.99 7.88
N PHE A 345 48.65 -17.93 6.94
CA PHE A 345 48.16 -19.29 7.14
C PHE A 345 48.92 -20.02 8.29
N GLU A 346 50.19 -19.76 8.50
CA GLU A 346 50.98 -20.28 9.58
C GLU A 346 50.48 -19.77 10.93
N GLU A 347 50.17 -18.47 11.04
CA GLU A 347 49.56 -17.88 12.24
C GLU A 347 48.17 -18.44 12.48
N TYR A 348 47.39 -18.64 11.41
CA TYR A 348 46.05 -19.22 11.50
C TYR A 348 46.07 -20.63 12.03
N LEU A 349 46.91 -21.51 11.44
CA LEU A 349 47.07 -22.89 11.91
C LEU A 349 47.53 -22.95 13.36
N THR A 350 48.52 -22.15 13.74
CA THR A 350 49.03 -22.08 15.11
C THR A 350 47.97 -21.60 16.10
N ARG A 351 47.29 -20.50 15.77
CA ARG A 351 46.32 -19.88 16.66
C ARG A 351 45.13 -20.78 16.95
N PHE A 352 44.64 -21.49 15.95
CA PHE A 352 43.51 -22.39 16.06
C PHE A 352 43.91 -23.84 16.29
N LYS A 353 45.20 -24.11 16.55
CA LYS A 353 45.76 -25.45 16.82
C LYS A 353 45.41 -26.47 15.72
N LEU A 354 45.41 -26.03 14.45
CA LEU A 354 45.12 -26.89 13.32
C LEU A 354 46.38 -27.62 12.86
N PRO A 355 46.30 -28.93 12.60
CA PRO A 355 47.44 -29.69 12.10
C PRO A 355 47.82 -29.29 10.67
N GLN A 356 49.08 -29.41 10.29
CA GLN A 356 49.50 -29.12 8.91
C GLN A 356 48.99 -30.17 7.90
N THR A 357 48.53 -31.32 8.37
CA THR A 357 47.91 -32.37 7.55
C THR A 357 46.62 -32.81 8.22
N HIS A 358 45.51 -32.78 7.48
CA HIS A 358 44.20 -33.20 7.94
C HIS A 358 43.36 -33.71 6.75
N PRO A 359 42.52 -34.75 6.91
CA PRO A 359 41.68 -35.28 5.85
C PRO A 359 40.70 -34.21 5.23
N TYR A 360 40.34 -33.17 5.99
CA TYR A 360 39.31 -32.20 5.57
C TYR A 360 39.84 -31.05 4.70
N TYR A 361 41.16 -30.84 4.64
CA TYR A 361 41.76 -29.79 3.80
C TYR A 361 43.15 -30.16 3.30
N THR A 362 43.52 -29.52 2.21
CA THR A 362 44.87 -29.54 1.67
C THR A 362 45.50 -28.13 1.70
N LEU A 363 46.79 -28.06 1.93
CA LEU A 363 47.56 -26.81 1.95
C LEU A 363 48.36 -26.68 0.64
N THR A 364 48.12 -25.57 -0.07
CA THR A 364 48.94 -25.23 -1.23
C THR A 364 50.11 -24.36 -0.79
N LYS A 365 51.32 -24.70 -1.16
CA LYS A 365 52.55 -23.96 -0.83
C LYS A 365 53.18 -23.39 -2.10
N ASN A 366 53.77 -22.18 -2.00
CA ASN A 366 54.56 -21.60 -3.07
C ASN A 366 55.98 -22.23 -3.13
N SER A 367 56.78 -21.79 -4.09
CA SER A 367 58.18 -22.24 -4.27
C SER A 367 59.10 -21.97 -3.06
N GLN A 368 58.71 -21.06 -2.19
CA GLN A 368 59.43 -20.72 -0.95
C GLN A 368 58.95 -21.51 0.29
N GLY A 369 58.01 -22.46 0.10
CA GLY A 369 57.41 -23.26 1.16
C GLY A 369 56.33 -22.57 2.00
N LEU A 370 55.96 -21.33 1.72
CA LEU A 370 54.91 -20.60 2.40
C LEU A 370 53.52 -21.10 1.94
N ILE A 371 52.60 -21.27 2.88
CA ILE A 371 51.24 -21.66 2.56
C ILE A 371 50.52 -20.49 1.92
N THR A 372 49.97 -20.70 0.70
CA THR A 372 49.24 -19.69 -0.09
C THR A 372 47.74 -19.94 -0.14
N ASN A 373 47.29 -21.18 0.07
CA ASN A 373 45.88 -21.51 0.07
C ASN A 373 45.58 -22.72 0.96
N MET A 374 44.34 -22.78 1.41
CA MET A 374 43.77 -23.89 2.17
C MET A 374 42.47 -24.31 1.48
N ASN A 375 42.44 -25.52 0.90
CA ASN A 375 41.33 -26.03 0.12
C ASN A 375 40.63 -27.17 0.82
N ILE A 376 39.31 -27.17 0.85
CA ILE A 376 38.49 -28.23 1.40
C ILE A 376 38.58 -29.49 0.52
N THR A 377 38.64 -30.65 1.14
CA THR A 377 38.59 -31.96 0.45
C THR A 377 37.15 -32.49 0.38
N PRO A 378 36.89 -33.56 -0.42
CA PRO A 378 35.60 -34.24 -0.41
C PRO A 378 35.21 -34.78 1.00
N GLU A 379 36.13 -35.24 1.79
CA GLU A 379 35.93 -35.68 3.17
C GLU A 379 35.53 -34.48 4.06
N GLY A 380 36.16 -33.32 3.86
CA GLY A 380 35.82 -32.09 4.55
C GLY A 380 34.42 -31.58 4.16
N ILE A 381 34.07 -31.67 2.89
CA ILE A 381 32.71 -31.33 2.40
C ILE A 381 31.66 -32.24 3.07
N ASN A 382 31.91 -33.56 3.12
CA ASN A 382 30.99 -34.52 3.75
C ASN A 382 30.83 -34.22 5.24
N ALA A 383 31.92 -33.90 5.93
CA ALA A 383 31.89 -33.52 7.35
C ALA A 383 31.09 -32.21 7.57
N ALA A 384 31.31 -31.19 6.75
CA ALA A 384 30.60 -29.91 6.83
C ALA A 384 29.09 -30.10 6.56
N ARG A 385 28.73 -30.86 5.52
CA ARG A 385 27.32 -31.18 5.19
C ARG A 385 26.63 -31.89 6.36
N ARG A 386 27.28 -32.89 6.94
CA ARG A 386 26.72 -33.63 8.09
C ARG A 386 26.44 -32.69 9.28
N LEU A 387 27.39 -31.79 9.59
CA LEU A 387 27.19 -30.82 10.67
C LEU A 387 26.07 -29.83 10.36
N ASP A 388 25.97 -29.39 9.14
CA ASP A 388 24.89 -28.47 8.69
C ASP A 388 23.54 -29.17 8.75
N SER A 389 23.41 -30.42 8.26
CA SER A 389 22.16 -31.19 8.35
C SER A 389 21.69 -31.37 9.80
N ILE A 390 22.61 -31.73 10.70
CA ILE A 390 22.27 -31.87 12.12
C ILE A 390 21.80 -30.54 12.72
N ALA A 391 22.48 -29.46 12.41
CA ALA A 391 22.16 -28.16 12.94
C ALA A 391 20.84 -27.62 12.36
N TYR A 392 20.57 -27.88 11.08
CA TYR A 392 19.34 -27.48 10.40
C TYR A 392 18.11 -28.20 10.93
N ALA A 393 18.22 -29.51 11.17
CA ALA A 393 17.14 -30.32 11.73
C ALA A 393 16.81 -30.01 13.18
N GLY A 394 17.64 -29.22 13.86
CA GLY A 394 17.45 -28.85 15.25
C GLY A 394 16.25 -27.90 15.45
N PRO A 395 15.59 -27.98 16.61
CA PRO A 395 14.50 -27.05 16.90
C PRO A 395 15.01 -25.61 17.04
N VAL A 396 14.22 -24.67 16.61
CA VAL A 396 14.47 -23.23 16.68
C VAL A 396 13.54 -22.64 17.74
N ASN A 397 14.10 -21.99 18.75
CA ASN A 397 13.33 -21.53 19.92
C ASN A 397 12.50 -22.64 20.59
N GLY A 398 13.00 -23.89 20.57
CA GLY A 398 12.30 -25.04 21.14
C GLY A 398 11.14 -25.58 20.29
N VAL A 399 10.93 -25.04 19.10
CA VAL A 399 9.87 -25.42 18.16
C VAL A 399 10.51 -26.06 16.92
N PRO A 400 9.98 -27.17 16.39
CA PRO A 400 10.43 -27.69 15.09
C PRO A 400 10.35 -26.59 14.02
N ILE A 401 11.29 -26.63 13.09
CA ILE A 401 11.31 -25.67 11.97
C ILE A 401 10.00 -25.72 11.19
N GLY A 402 9.47 -24.57 10.82
CA GLY A 402 8.24 -24.46 10.06
C GLY A 402 8.27 -23.25 9.13
N TYR A 403 7.43 -23.30 8.12
CA TYR A 403 7.44 -22.36 6.99
C TYR A 403 6.07 -21.71 6.76
N SER A 404 5.37 -21.38 7.83
CA SER A 404 4.20 -20.51 7.81
C SER A 404 4.55 -19.13 8.36
N ASN A 405 3.98 -18.09 7.73
CA ASN A 405 4.11 -16.71 8.18
C ASN A 405 2.94 -16.32 9.09
N HIS A 406 2.91 -16.89 10.29
CA HIS A 406 1.98 -16.50 11.32
C HIS A 406 1.92 -14.97 11.45
N SER A 407 0.72 -14.42 11.54
CA SER A 407 0.47 -13.00 11.64
C SER A 407 -0.41 -12.70 12.85
N GLU A 408 -0.08 -11.65 13.58
CA GLU A 408 -0.86 -11.14 14.69
C GLU A 408 -0.86 -9.60 14.67
N ASN A 409 -2.05 -8.99 14.56
CA ASN A 409 -2.19 -7.56 14.39
C ASN A 409 -3.23 -7.01 15.35
N TYR A 410 -2.99 -5.84 15.91
CA TYR A 410 -4.01 -5.10 16.65
C TYR A 410 -4.04 -3.62 16.30
N TYR A 411 -5.20 -3.03 16.53
CA TYR A 411 -5.50 -1.65 16.28
C TYR A 411 -6.43 -1.10 17.37
N VAL A 412 -6.13 0.09 17.83
CA VAL A 412 -7.00 0.83 18.76
C VAL A 412 -7.05 2.28 18.32
N SER A 413 -8.23 2.87 18.31
CA SER A 413 -8.39 4.31 18.12
C SER A 413 -9.47 4.88 19.00
N ALA A 414 -9.30 6.14 19.39
CA ALA A 414 -10.33 6.90 20.07
C ALA A 414 -10.47 8.27 19.41
N LYS A 415 -11.70 8.76 19.28
CA LYS A 415 -12.02 10.06 18.70
C LYS A 415 -12.99 10.81 19.62
N LEU A 416 -12.72 12.09 19.80
CA LEU A 416 -13.58 13.01 20.52
C LEU A 416 -13.87 14.22 19.62
N THR A 417 -15.14 14.45 19.32
CA THR A 417 -15.59 15.63 18.60
C THR A 417 -16.24 16.60 19.59
N ILE A 418 -15.82 17.83 19.61
CA ILE A 418 -16.43 18.92 20.41
C ILE A 418 -16.61 20.10 19.47
N ASP A 419 -17.83 20.44 19.14
CA ASP A 419 -18.18 21.47 18.16
C ASP A 419 -17.36 21.37 16.87
N ASN A 420 -16.41 22.30 16.66
CA ASN A 420 -15.53 22.36 15.50
C ASN A 420 -14.19 21.62 15.66
N PHE A 421 -13.96 21.00 16.82
CA PHE A 421 -12.75 20.25 17.10
C PHE A 421 -12.98 18.75 17.00
N LEU A 422 -12.05 18.07 16.35
CA LEU A 422 -11.89 16.63 16.40
C LEU A 422 -10.51 16.31 16.98
N LEU A 423 -10.49 15.59 18.09
CA LEU A 423 -9.29 15.04 18.68
C LEU A 423 -9.27 13.55 18.45
N GLY A 424 -8.15 13.00 17.99
CA GLY A 424 -8.02 11.58 17.73
C GLY A 424 -6.69 11.03 18.23
N VAL A 425 -6.73 9.77 18.66
CA VAL A 425 -5.57 8.94 18.92
C VAL A 425 -5.75 7.61 18.21
N ARG A 426 -4.67 7.11 17.62
CA ARG A 426 -4.63 5.82 16.94
C ARG A 426 -3.32 5.12 17.27
N HIS A 427 -3.41 3.83 17.58
CA HIS A 427 -2.26 2.97 17.78
C HIS A 427 -2.50 1.64 17.07
N TRP A 428 -1.48 1.13 16.38
CA TRP A 428 -1.48 -0.22 15.86
C TRP A 428 -0.11 -0.87 15.98
N LYS A 429 -0.11 -2.19 16.05
CA LYS A 429 1.07 -3.04 15.96
C LYS A 429 0.79 -4.17 14.96
N LEU A 430 1.75 -4.47 14.14
CA LEU A 430 1.78 -5.65 13.29
C LEU A 430 2.85 -6.61 13.81
N GLU A 431 2.55 -7.89 13.75
CA GLU A 431 3.53 -8.97 13.83
C GLU A 431 3.34 -9.83 12.60
N GLU A 432 4.19 -9.60 11.60
CA GLU A 432 4.16 -10.30 10.31
C GLU A 432 5.42 -11.15 10.17
N GLY A 433 5.39 -12.16 9.32
CA GLY A 433 6.56 -12.95 9.02
C GLY A 433 7.70 -12.11 8.44
N PHE A 434 8.94 -12.49 8.73
CA PHE A 434 10.10 -11.78 8.22
C PHE A 434 10.72 -12.51 7.03
N GLY A 435 10.20 -12.23 5.82
CA GLY A 435 10.91 -12.40 4.56
C GLY A 435 11.52 -13.78 4.23
N PHE A 436 10.86 -14.87 4.61
CA PHE A 436 11.45 -16.17 4.29
C PHE A 436 11.12 -16.68 2.89
N ASN A 437 10.37 -15.95 2.13
CA ASN A 437 9.68 -16.38 0.92
C ASN A 437 10.56 -17.04 -0.15
N GLN A 438 11.87 -17.13 0.07
CA GLN A 438 12.81 -17.65 -0.91
C GLN A 438 14.09 -18.20 -0.33
N ASP A 439 14.35 -17.89 0.91
CA ASP A 439 15.57 -18.33 1.57
C ASP A 439 15.21 -19.50 2.47
N ILE A 440 15.51 -20.73 2.07
CA ILE A 440 15.38 -21.90 2.94
C ILE A 440 16.22 -21.77 4.22
N ASP A 441 17.13 -20.80 4.25
CA ASP A 441 17.94 -20.45 5.42
C ASP A 441 17.29 -19.40 6.31
N VAL A 442 16.01 -19.08 6.12
CA VAL A 442 15.22 -18.20 7.00
C VAL A 442 14.04 -18.96 7.59
N ALA A 443 13.96 -19.03 8.90
CA ALA A 443 12.87 -19.69 9.61
C ALA A 443 11.57 -18.85 9.54
N GLY A 444 10.42 -19.51 9.63
CA GLY A 444 9.12 -18.86 9.69
C GLY A 444 8.89 -18.08 10.99
N SER A 445 7.78 -17.34 11.06
CA SER A 445 7.45 -16.49 12.20
C SER A 445 7.23 -17.27 13.51
N ARG A 446 6.74 -18.51 13.44
CA ARG A 446 6.63 -19.40 14.61
C ARG A 446 7.98 -19.70 15.25
N ASN A 447 9.04 -19.65 14.49
CA ASN A 447 10.41 -19.84 14.95
C ASN A 447 11.11 -18.53 15.30
N GLY A 448 10.39 -17.40 15.28
CA GLY A 448 10.86 -16.09 15.73
C GLY A 448 11.30 -15.14 14.63
N SER A 449 11.12 -15.47 13.35
CA SER A 449 11.32 -14.48 12.27
C SER A 449 10.10 -13.57 12.14
N VAL A 450 10.12 -12.46 12.86
CA VAL A 450 8.98 -11.52 12.97
C VAL A 450 9.42 -10.12 12.63
N TRP A 451 8.63 -9.42 11.82
CA TRP A 451 8.72 -7.99 11.59
C TRP A 451 7.54 -7.32 12.30
N ALA A 452 7.84 -6.49 13.29
CA ALA A 452 6.82 -5.95 14.20
C ALA A 452 6.86 -4.42 14.27
N PRO A 453 6.42 -3.69 13.21
CA PRO A 453 6.28 -2.25 13.27
C PRO A 453 5.12 -1.83 14.15
N THR A 454 5.29 -0.69 14.83
CA THR A 454 4.25 -0.02 15.61
C THR A 454 4.10 1.41 15.17
N ASN A 455 2.88 1.91 15.22
CA ASN A 455 2.59 3.33 15.04
C ASN A 455 1.67 3.84 16.13
N THR A 456 1.98 5.03 16.65
CA THR A 456 1.09 5.81 17.50
C THR A 456 0.94 7.19 16.90
N THR A 457 -0.28 7.57 16.57
CA THR A 457 -0.60 8.89 16.03
C THR A 457 -1.63 9.59 16.90
N ILE A 458 -1.32 10.81 17.34
CA ILE A 458 -2.22 11.70 18.05
C ILE A 458 -2.46 12.89 17.13
N TYR A 459 -3.71 13.30 16.94
CA TYR A 459 -4.03 14.41 16.05
C TYR A 459 -5.20 15.25 16.55
N GLY A 460 -5.19 16.51 16.17
CA GLY A 460 -6.28 17.45 16.36
C GLY A 460 -6.61 18.14 15.04
N LEU A 461 -7.90 18.16 14.69
CA LEU A 461 -8.42 18.86 13.54
C LEU A 461 -9.41 19.94 14.05
N TYR A 462 -9.20 21.17 13.60
CA TYR A 462 -10.10 22.29 13.83
C TYR A 462 -10.61 22.79 12.50
N ASP A 463 -11.93 22.72 12.28
CA ASP A 463 -12.61 23.20 11.08
C ASP A 463 -13.62 24.27 11.44
N LYS A 464 -13.54 25.44 10.80
CA LYS A 464 -14.49 26.53 11.05
C LYS A 464 -14.88 27.22 9.77
N GLU A 465 -16.19 27.29 9.53
CA GLU A 465 -16.77 28.21 8.56
C GLU A 465 -16.84 29.62 9.16
N ILE A 466 -16.15 30.57 8.52
CA ILE A 466 -16.17 31.99 8.92
C ILE A 466 -17.41 32.65 8.34
N ASN A 467 -17.72 32.33 7.08
CA ASN A 467 -18.95 32.71 6.40
C ASN A 467 -19.24 31.74 5.25
N SER A 468 -20.30 31.96 4.47
CA SER A 468 -20.71 31.09 3.37
C SER A 468 -19.66 30.87 2.27
N LYS A 469 -18.59 31.68 2.24
CA LYS A 469 -17.54 31.60 1.21
C LYS A 469 -16.15 31.27 1.77
N ILE A 470 -15.93 31.44 3.05
CA ILE A 470 -14.61 31.32 3.66
C ILE A 470 -14.66 30.31 4.80
N SER A 471 -13.80 29.33 4.74
CA SER A 471 -13.54 28.40 5.84
C SER A 471 -12.04 28.23 6.08
N ILE A 472 -11.69 27.91 7.31
CA ILE A 472 -10.32 27.62 7.75
C ILE A 472 -10.28 26.24 8.39
N SER A 473 -9.15 25.58 8.24
CA SER A 473 -8.89 24.28 8.87
C SER A 473 -7.47 24.27 9.41
N ASN A 474 -7.25 23.59 10.53
CA ASN A 474 -5.91 23.34 11.04
C ASN A 474 -5.80 21.88 11.50
N LEU A 475 -4.84 21.17 10.95
CA LEU A 475 -4.47 19.82 11.34
C LEU A 475 -3.14 19.88 12.09
N THR A 476 -3.15 19.46 13.36
CA THR A 476 -1.93 19.24 14.15
C THR A 476 -1.83 17.75 14.45
N SER A 477 -0.66 17.16 14.25
CA SER A 477 -0.44 15.75 14.57
C SER A 477 0.96 15.49 15.14
N PHE A 478 1.02 14.46 15.96
CA PHE A 478 2.25 13.84 16.42
C PHE A 478 2.19 12.35 16.11
N ALA A 479 3.20 11.85 15.41
CA ALA A 479 3.32 10.44 15.05
C ALA A 479 4.63 9.86 15.59
N SER A 480 4.57 8.61 16.07
CA SER A 480 5.73 7.83 16.51
C SER A 480 5.68 6.45 15.88
N HIS A 481 6.67 6.14 15.06
CA HIS A 481 6.85 4.85 14.40
C HIS A 481 8.09 4.16 14.93
N ASN A 482 7.96 2.89 15.35
CA ASN A 482 9.06 2.13 15.91
C ASN A 482 8.98 0.66 15.48
N LEU A 483 10.12 -0.01 15.48
CA LEU A 483 10.12 -1.47 15.51
C LEU A 483 10.00 -1.95 16.96
N ALA A 484 9.04 -2.84 17.19
CA ALA A 484 8.90 -3.49 18.48
C ALA A 484 10.05 -4.49 18.71
N LYS A 485 10.28 -4.82 19.99
CA LYS A 485 11.37 -5.70 20.44
C LYS A 485 11.37 -7.10 19.81
N GLU A 486 10.22 -7.54 19.30
CA GLU A 486 10.04 -8.83 18.64
C GLU A 486 10.64 -8.87 17.23
N SER A 487 10.98 -7.70 16.66
CA SER A 487 11.50 -7.62 15.29
C SER A 487 12.85 -8.30 15.15
N ASN A 488 12.83 -9.49 14.58
CA ASN A 488 13.93 -10.39 14.49
C ASN A 488 13.84 -11.26 13.22
N LYS A 489 14.98 -11.56 12.60
CA LYS A 489 15.12 -12.53 11.51
C LYS A 489 15.96 -13.69 12.00
N VAL A 490 15.45 -14.90 11.89
CA VAL A 490 16.17 -16.12 12.27
C VAL A 490 16.75 -16.72 11.00
N ASN A 491 18.07 -16.63 10.86
CA ASN A 491 18.80 -17.14 9.71
C ASN A 491 19.59 -18.39 10.06
N PHE A 492 19.64 -19.34 9.13
CA PHE A 492 20.56 -20.46 9.19
C PHE A 492 21.93 -20.07 8.64
N PHE A 493 22.97 -20.39 9.37
CA PHE A 493 24.36 -20.17 8.95
C PHE A 493 25.04 -21.51 8.77
N ALA A 494 25.41 -21.81 7.53
CA ALA A 494 26.03 -23.07 7.13
C ALA A 494 27.51 -22.88 6.78
N PHE A 495 28.27 -23.97 6.78
CA PHE A 495 29.67 -23.97 6.33
C PHE A 495 29.83 -23.55 4.88
N GLY A 496 28.83 -23.86 4.03
CA GLY A 496 28.82 -23.43 2.64
C GLY A 496 28.37 -21.98 2.43
N ASP A 497 27.94 -21.25 3.47
CA ASP A 497 27.50 -19.87 3.35
C ASP A 497 28.66 -18.89 3.66
N PRO A 498 29.12 -18.11 2.66
CA PRO A 498 30.21 -17.14 2.87
C PRO A 498 29.83 -16.03 3.87
N ARG A 499 28.54 -15.77 4.09
CA ARG A 499 28.07 -14.78 5.08
C ARG A 499 28.26 -15.27 6.51
N ALA A 500 28.24 -16.58 6.70
CA ALA A 500 28.40 -17.20 8.01
C ALA A 500 29.80 -17.03 8.61
N ASN A 501 30.77 -16.74 7.76
CA ASN A 501 32.20 -16.63 8.15
C ASN A 501 32.69 -17.83 8.93
N LEU A 502 32.21 -19.03 8.58
CA LEU A 502 32.64 -20.31 9.14
C LEU A 502 33.83 -20.86 8.31
N HIS A 503 34.80 -21.42 8.99
CA HIS A 503 36.02 -21.90 8.35
C HIS A 503 36.54 -23.16 9.00
N PHE A 504 37.70 -23.68 8.58
CA PHE A 504 38.25 -24.96 8.99
C PHE A 504 38.41 -25.14 10.51
N ALA A 505 38.69 -24.06 11.24
CA ALA A 505 38.77 -24.14 12.70
C ALA A 505 37.41 -24.54 13.32
N HIS A 506 36.29 -24.07 12.76
CA HIS A 506 34.96 -24.47 13.21
C HIS A 506 34.60 -25.90 12.79
N LEU A 507 35.08 -26.33 11.62
CA LEU A 507 34.83 -27.68 11.12
C LEU A 507 35.56 -28.75 11.94
N LEU A 508 36.80 -28.47 12.40
CA LEU A 508 37.58 -29.39 13.20
C LEU A 508 37.14 -29.41 14.66
N ASN A 509 36.64 -28.30 15.15
CA ASN A 509 36.22 -28.11 16.55
C ASN A 509 34.77 -27.62 16.64
N PRO A 510 33.78 -28.42 16.20
CA PRO A 510 32.39 -27.95 16.08
C PRO A 510 31.70 -27.65 17.42
N THR A 511 32.26 -28.20 18.53
CA THR A 511 31.76 -27.96 19.89
C THR A 511 32.54 -26.88 20.63
N GLU A 512 33.72 -26.51 20.13
CA GLU A 512 34.54 -25.47 20.72
C GLU A 512 34.09 -24.09 20.24
N LEU A 513 34.08 -23.17 21.15
CA LEU A 513 33.61 -21.84 20.98
C LEU A 513 34.77 -20.94 20.58
N LEU A 514 34.85 -20.63 19.32
CA LEU A 514 35.89 -19.73 18.80
C LEU A 514 35.53 -18.27 19.10
N PRO A 515 36.39 -17.53 19.81
CA PRO A 515 36.10 -16.16 20.18
C PRO A 515 36.02 -15.27 18.95
N ARG A 516 34.92 -14.54 18.82
CA ARG A 516 34.83 -13.42 17.93
C ARG A 516 35.52 -12.21 18.57
N ARG A 517 36.14 -11.34 17.76
CA ARG A 517 36.63 -10.04 18.25
C ARG A 517 35.54 -9.27 18.91
N THR A 518 35.83 -8.72 20.05
CA THR A 518 34.89 -8.03 20.88
C THR A 518 35.55 -6.86 21.56
N ASN A 519 35.37 -5.71 20.99
CA ASN A 519 35.87 -4.49 21.61
C ASN A 519 34.74 -3.46 21.76
N GLY A 520 33.57 -3.87 22.25
CA GLY A 520 32.47 -2.94 22.46
C GLY A 520 31.86 -2.42 21.15
N LEU A 521 31.96 -1.14 20.86
CA LEU A 521 31.54 -0.53 19.61
C LEU A 521 32.55 -0.85 18.52
N GLU A 522 32.17 -1.60 17.49
CA GLU A 522 32.96 -1.78 16.28
C GLU A 522 32.47 -0.84 15.19
N VAL A 523 33.39 -0.09 14.60
CA VAL A 523 33.14 0.63 13.37
C VAL A 523 33.38 -0.36 12.23
N ASN A 524 32.36 -0.65 11.42
CA ASN A 524 32.52 -1.47 10.25
C ASN A 524 33.33 -0.72 9.16
N GLN A 525 33.67 -1.40 8.07
CA GLN A 525 34.43 -0.82 6.95
C GLN A 525 33.76 0.42 6.30
N PHE A 526 32.48 0.68 6.63
CA PHE A 526 31.69 1.80 6.14
C PHE A 526 31.54 2.92 7.17
N GLY A 527 32.27 2.84 8.29
CA GLY A 527 32.18 3.83 9.36
C GLY A 527 30.93 3.77 10.22
N THR A 528 30.10 2.73 10.07
CA THR A 528 28.94 2.49 10.95
C THR A 528 29.40 1.88 12.25
N GLU A 529 29.10 2.53 13.36
CA GLU A 529 29.30 1.96 14.69
C GLU A 529 28.19 0.91 14.93
N THR A 530 28.59 -0.33 15.11
CA THR A 530 27.73 -1.43 15.53
C THR A 530 28.10 -1.85 16.94
N PHE A 531 27.10 -2.17 17.76
CA PHE A 531 27.39 -2.81 19.03
C PHE A 531 27.94 -4.21 18.75
N ALA A 532 29.21 -4.42 19.02
CA ALA A 532 29.75 -5.75 19.05
C ALA A 532 29.09 -6.51 20.20
N THR A 533 28.50 -7.64 19.87
CA THR A 533 28.09 -8.58 20.87
C THR A 533 29.30 -8.97 21.71
N THR A 534 29.09 -9.14 23.01
CA THR A 534 30.14 -9.32 24.02
C THR A 534 31.14 -10.41 23.65
N SER A 535 32.29 -10.37 24.35
CA SER A 535 33.54 -11.08 24.10
C SER A 535 33.50 -12.58 23.94
N ASN A 536 32.36 -13.21 24.10
CA ASN A 536 32.25 -14.67 24.12
C ASN A 536 31.18 -15.20 23.17
N THR A 537 30.74 -14.40 22.22
CA THR A 537 29.76 -14.87 21.19
C THR A 537 30.48 -15.86 20.27
N MET A 538 29.92 -17.04 20.23
CA MET A 538 30.47 -18.14 19.50
C MET A 538 29.89 -18.24 18.14
N ILE A 539 30.76 -18.38 17.18
CA ILE A 539 30.38 -18.66 15.83
C ILE A 539 30.41 -20.17 15.62
N ARG A 540 29.26 -20.75 15.33
CA ARG A 540 29.14 -22.10 14.81
C ARG A 540 28.01 -22.14 13.80
N ASN A 541 27.93 -23.20 13.03
CA ASN A 541 26.80 -23.43 12.15
C ASN A 541 25.50 -23.56 12.95
N GLY A 542 24.37 -23.20 12.35
CA GLY A 542 23.05 -23.28 12.97
C GLY A 542 22.23 -22.01 12.86
N TRP A 543 21.08 -22.02 13.47
CA TRP A 543 20.11 -20.92 13.45
C TRP A 543 20.54 -19.78 14.37
N ARG A 544 20.42 -18.53 13.88
CA ARG A 544 20.81 -17.32 14.62
C ARG A 544 19.80 -16.22 14.46
N ASN A 545 19.58 -15.50 15.54
CA ASN A 545 18.75 -14.31 15.57
C ASN A 545 19.51 -13.08 15.09
N ARG A 546 18.82 -12.24 14.30
CA ARG A 546 19.28 -10.94 13.88
C ARG A 546 18.19 -9.94 14.18
N TYR A 547 18.38 -9.13 15.22
CA TYR A 547 17.43 -8.13 15.68
C TYR A 547 17.57 -6.84 14.91
N PHE A 548 16.42 -6.14 14.75
CA PHE A 548 16.33 -4.87 14.04
C PHE A 548 15.75 -3.81 14.96
N TYR A 549 16.22 -2.60 14.77
CA TYR A 549 15.75 -1.46 15.54
C TYR A 549 15.76 -0.19 14.70
N TYR A 550 14.66 0.52 14.71
CA TYR A 550 14.57 1.93 14.34
C TYR A 550 13.44 2.61 15.09
N GLU A 551 13.48 3.93 15.15
CA GLU A 551 12.39 4.77 15.64
C GLU A 551 12.32 6.07 14.84
N GLY A 552 11.13 6.64 14.76
CA GLY A 552 10.89 7.94 14.16
C GLY A 552 9.76 8.66 14.89
N GLN A 553 9.95 9.94 15.14
CA GLN A 553 8.95 10.81 15.73
C GLN A 553 8.77 12.02 14.83
N GLN A 554 7.55 12.42 14.58
CA GLN A 554 7.23 13.58 13.75
C GLN A 554 6.13 14.42 14.37
N PHE A 555 6.39 15.71 14.50
CA PHE A 555 5.36 16.72 14.74
C PHE A 555 5.02 17.38 13.40
N ARG A 556 3.74 17.59 13.14
CA ARG A 556 3.22 18.27 11.96
C ARG A 556 2.14 19.25 12.34
N ASN A 557 2.16 20.43 11.72
CA ASN A 557 1.05 21.38 11.73
C ASN A 557 0.76 21.84 10.31
N GLU A 558 -0.50 21.76 9.89
CA GLU A 558 -0.95 22.21 8.58
C GLU A 558 -2.13 23.16 8.75
N ALA A 559 -1.92 24.43 8.43
CA ALA A 559 -2.95 25.46 8.39
C ALA A 559 -3.50 25.58 6.97
N ARG A 560 -4.84 25.59 6.81
CA ARG A 560 -5.55 25.60 5.55
C ARG A 560 -6.54 26.74 5.49
N PHE A 561 -6.65 27.35 4.33
CA PHE A 561 -7.61 28.38 3.99
C PHE A 561 -8.38 27.96 2.75
N PHE A 562 -9.70 28.11 2.79
CA PHE A 562 -10.58 27.81 1.67
C PHE A 562 -11.46 29.01 1.36
N TYR A 563 -11.55 29.32 0.06
CA TYR A 563 -12.51 30.28 -0.48
C TYR A 563 -13.40 29.59 -1.50
N GLU A 564 -14.70 29.70 -1.35
CA GLU A 564 -15.71 29.08 -2.21
C GLU A 564 -16.70 30.13 -2.72
N GLY A 565 -16.33 30.75 -3.83
CA GLY A 565 -17.21 31.66 -4.56
C GLY A 565 -17.96 30.97 -5.71
N ASN A 566 -18.91 31.65 -6.30
CA ASN A 566 -19.73 31.07 -7.39
C ASN A 566 -18.90 30.65 -8.61
N LYS A 567 -17.82 31.38 -8.92
CA LYS A 567 -16.96 31.14 -10.10
C LYS A 567 -15.55 30.71 -9.74
N LEU A 568 -15.09 30.98 -8.54
CA LEU A 568 -13.73 30.73 -8.11
C LEU A 568 -13.73 29.96 -6.80
N LYS A 569 -13.01 28.84 -6.76
CA LYS A 569 -12.68 28.12 -5.54
C LYS A 569 -11.16 28.17 -5.34
N VAL A 570 -10.71 28.42 -4.11
CA VAL A 570 -9.29 28.45 -3.76
C VAL A 570 -9.07 27.62 -2.52
N SER A 571 -8.03 26.76 -2.56
CA SER A 571 -7.49 26.02 -1.41
C SER A 571 -6.03 26.38 -1.27
N SER A 572 -5.61 26.88 -0.11
CA SER A 572 -4.23 27.25 0.18
C SER A 572 -3.84 26.83 1.57
N GLY A 573 -2.55 26.58 1.81
CA GLY A 573 -2.10 26.27 3.16
C GLY A 573 -0.60 26.20 3.31
N ILE A 574 -0.20 26.13 4.57
CA ILE A 574 1.19 26.01 5.01
C ILE A 574 1.29 24.72 5.82
N ASP A 575 2.28 23.90 5.50
CA ASP A 575 2.59 22.63 6.15
C ASP A 575 3.98 22.75 6.80
N PHE A 576 4.06 22.54 8.08
CA PHE A 576 5.28 22.55 8.87
C PHE A 576 5.50 21.18 9.51
N ARG A 577 6.68 20.60 9.35
CA ARG A 577 7.04 19.31 9.95
C ARG A 577 8.43 19.39 10.58
N THR A 578 8.54 18.78 11.75
CA THR A 578 9.85 18.47 12.34
C THR A 578 9.89 17.01 12.68
N THR A 579 10.95 16.35 12.26
CA THR A 579 11.10 14.89 12.38
C THR A 579 12.41 14.60 13.09
N LEU A 580 12.35 13.72 14.09
CA LEU A 580 13.50 13.10 14.70
C LEU A 580 13.45 11.60 14.39
N THR A 581 14.51 11.06 13.84
CA THR A 581 14.55 9.65 13.51
C THR A 581 15.93 9.06 13.79
N GLN A 582 15.94 7.83 14.25
CA GLN A 582 17.13 7.05 14.52
C GLN A 582 16.95 5.65 13.96
N GLY A 583 17.94 5.11 13.27
CA GLY A 583 17.70 3.83 12.66
C GLY A 583 18.93 3.09 12.19
N ASP A 584 18.62 1.92 11.63
CA ASP A 584 19.52 0.96 11.03
C ASP A 584 20.46 0.27 12.03
N PHE A 585 19.92 -0.09 13.19
CA PHE A 585 20.62 -0.99 14.11
C PHE A 585 20.27 -2.43 13.80
N GLN A 586 21.28 -3.25 13.63
CA GLN A 586 21.17 -4.68 13.43
C GLN A 586 22.11 -5.40 14.38
N LEU A 587 21.56 -6.28 15.21
CA LEU A 587 22.31 -6.98 16.25
C LEU A 587 22.19 -8.48 16.01
N TYR A 588 23.34 -9.15 15.81
CA TYR A 588 23.41 -10.59 15.68
C TYR A 588 23.61 -11.26 17.04
N MET A 589 22.83 -12.31 17.30
CA MET A 589 23.01 -13.15 18.47
C MET A 589 23.20 -14.60 18.10
N ASP A 590 23.98 -15.31 18.88
CA ASP A 590 24.04 -16.76 18.79
C ASP A 590 22.71 -17.36 19.30
N PHE A 591 22.13 -18.25 18.52
CA PHE A 591 20.81 -18.80 18.81
C PHE A 591 20.78 -19.78 20.00
N ASN A 592 21.90 -20.21 20.49
CA ASN A 592 21.94 -21.15 21.60
C ASN A 592 21.56 -20.51 22.93
N THR A 593 20.28 -20.47 23.22
CA THR A 593 19.71 -19.95 24.48
C THR A 593 20.22 -20.67 25.73
N ASN A 594 20.79 -21.84 25.58
CA ASN A 594 21.38 -22.58 26.70
C ASN A 594 22.84 -22.20 26.98
N HIS A 595 23.40 -21.32 26.14
CA HIS A 595 24.77 -20.88 26.37
C HIS A 595 24.80 -19.77 27.42
N PRO A 596 25.71 -19.87 28.44
CA PRO A 596 25.75 -18.91 29.55
C PRO A 596 26.03 -17.45 29.12
N ASN A 597 26.53 -17.24 27.89
CA ASN A 597 26.82 -15.92 27.33
C ASN A 597 25.85 -15.51 26.23
N ALA A 598 24.73 -16.21 26.01
CA ALA A 598 23.69 -15.78 25.11
C ALA A 598 23.02 -14.53 25.68
N GLN A 599 23.16 -13.41 25.02
CA GLN A 599 22.49 -12.17 25.40
C GLN A 599 21.03 -12.21 24.99
N SER A 600 20.15 -11.79 25.87
CA SER A 600 18.75 -11.56 25.53
C SER A 600 18.59 -10.28 24.71
N TYR A 601 17.52 -10.21 23.93
CA TYR A 601 17.15 -8.98 23.23
C TYR A 601 17.01 -7.78 24.20
N ARG A 602 16.55 -8.04 25.41
CA ARG A 602 16.40 -7.03 26.47
C ARG A 602 17.73 -6.40 26.82
N ASP A 603 18.78 -7.23 26.99
CA ASP A 603 20.12 -6.73 27.30
C ASP A 603 20.68 -5.85 26.19
N MET A 604 20.31 -6.14 24.94
CA MET A 604 20.74 -5.34 23.79
C MET A 604 19.98 -4.01 23.68
N GLN A 605 18.68 -3.99 23.97
CA GLN A 605 17.92 -2.74 24.08
C GLN A 605 18.47 -1.85 25.20
N ASP A 606 18.81 -2.45 26.33
CA ASP A 606 19.42 -1.74 27.44
C ASP A 606 20.78 -1.17 27.03
N THR A 607 21.55 -1.89 26.21
CA THR A 607 22.83 -1.38 25.67
C THR A 607 22.64 -0.17 24.73
N VAL A 608 21.63 -0.23 23.85
CA VAL A 608 21.28 0.92 22.98
C VAL A 608 20.80 2.10 23.82
N SER A 609 19.95 1.85 24.80
CA SER A 609 19.45 2.87 25.74
C SER A 609 20.58 3.47 26.58
N LEU A 610 21.51 2.63 27.07
CA LEU A 610 22.67 3.06 27.81
C LEU A 610 23.64 3.90 26.97
N ALA A 611 23.83 3.54 25.69
CA ALA A 611 24.64 4.34 24.77
C ALA A 611 24.02 5.72 24.55
N ARG A 612 22.71 5.79 24.43
CA ARG A 612 21.92 7.02 24.32
C ARG A 612 22.05 7.88 25.58
N GLU A 613 21.87 7.28 26.76
CA GLU A 613 22.00 7.95 28.06
C GLU A 613 23.40 8.52 28.26
N LYS A 614 24.44 7.80 27.84
CA LYS A 614 25.83 8.25 27.87
C LYS A 614 26.18 9.27 26.77
N GLY A 615 25.23 9.67 25.94
CA GLY A 615 25.48 10.59 24.85
C GLY A 615 26.34 10.02 23.73
N ILE A 616 26.46 8.68 23.65
CA ILE A 616 27.16 8.00 22.57
C ILE A 616 26.27 8.06 21.35
N VAL A 617 26.63 8.92 20.39
CA VAL A 617 25.94 9.01 19.12
C VAL A 617 26.50 7.94 18.20
N LEU A 618 25.65 6.99 17.81
CA LEU A 618 26.01 6.00 16.81
C LEU A 618 26.20 6.70 15.46
N LYS A 619 27.39 6.60 14.89
CA LYS A 619 27.78 7.32 13.70
C LYS A 619 27.78 6.41 12.49
N GLN A 620 27.30 6.96 11.37
CA GLN A 620 27.57 6.43 10.04
C GLN A 620 28.74 7.18 9.39
N ALA A 621 29.29 6.66 8.27
CA ALA A 621 30.45 7.23 7.60
C ALA A 621 30.32 8.73 7.33
N GLU A 622 29.13 9.20 6.99
CA GLU A 622 28.85 10.59 6.61
C GLU A 622 27.86 11.30 7.53
N GLY A 623 27.54 10.74 8.69
CA GLY A 623 26.61 11.30 9.64
C GLY A 623 26.44 10.45 10.88
N SER A 624 25.43 10.78 11.68
CA SER A 624 25.01 9.98 12.82
C SER A 624 23.73 9.25 12.49
N ASN A 625 23.47 8.13 13.17
CA ASN A 625 22.21 7.40 13.03
C ASN A 625 20.98 8.19 13.51
N MET A 626 21.17 9.34 14.09
CA MET A 626 20.12 10.23 14.55
C MET A 626 20.04 11.44 13.64
N TYR A 627 18.88 11.62 13.01
CA TYR A 627 18.62 12.67 12.03
C TYR A 627 17.48 13.56 12.51
N SER A 628 17.71 14.88 12.50
CA SER A 628 16.71 15.91 12.74
C SER A 628 16.40 16.61 11.42
N ILE A 629 15.14 16.58 11.01
CA ILE A 629 14.67 17.03 9.71
C ILE A 629 13.64 18.12 9.91
N LEU A 630 13.75 19.17 9.09
CA LEU A 630 12.77 20.24 8.99
C LEU A 630 12.21 20.25 7.58
N ASP A 631 10.89 20.19 7.46
CA ASP A 631 10.13 20.38 6.23
C ASP A 631 9.17 21.56 6.37
N ILE A 632 9.13 22.42 5.36
CA ILE A 632 8.17 23.52 5.25
C ILE A 632 7.60 23.50 3.85
N GLY A 633 6.28 23.43 3.72
CA GLY A 633 5.57 23.44 2.45
C GLY A 633 4.54 24.56 2.39
N PHE A 634 4.44 25.22 1.25
CA PHE A 634 3.33 26.11 0.92
C PHE A 634 2.63 25.58 -0.32
N PHE A 635 1.33 25.40 -0.23
CA PHE A 635 0.51 24.94 -1.37
C PHE A 635 -0.64 25.88 -1.66
N ASN A 636 -1.00 25.96 -2.92
CA ASN A 636 -2.22 26.61 -3.38
C ASN A 636 -2.82 25.87 -4.58
N GLN A 637 -4.12 25.94 -4.70
CA GLN A 637 -4.88 25.45 -5.84
C GLN A 637 -6.07 26.38 -6.05
N ALA A 638 -6.30 26.79 -7.28
CA ALA A 638 -7.46 27.57 -7.66
C ALA A 638 -8.22 26.88 -8.79
N THR A 639 -9.54 26.79 -8.68
CA THR A 639 -10.43 26.27 -9.72
C THR A 639 -11.39 27.37 -10.16
N LEU A 640 -11.36 27.70 -11.45
CA LEU A 640 -12.21 28.69 -12.08
C LEU A 640 -13.31 28.00 -12.88
N LYS A 641 -14.56 28.32 -12.61
CA LYS A 641 -15.72 27.89 -13.37
C LYS A 641 -16.00 28.88 -14.52
N LEU A 642 -15.92 28.43 -15.77
CA LEU A 642 -16.16 29.16 -16.98
C LEU A 642 -17.51 28.73 -17.60
N GLY A 643 -18.57 29.45 -17.28
CA GLY A 643 -19.95 28.99 -17.58
C GLY A 643 -20.33 27.81 -16.67
N ASP A 644 -21.27 26.99 -17.11
CA ASP A 644 -21.81 25.89 -16.30
C ASP A 644 -21.11 24.55 -16.52
N LYS A 645 -20.37 24.41 -17.62
CA LYS A 645 -19.83 23.14 -18.08
C LYS A 645 -18.31 23.04 -18.05
N PHE A 646 -17.60 24.17 -17.99
CA PHE A 646 -16.16 24.18 -18.14
C PHE A 646 -15.46 24.69 -16.88
N PHE A 647 -14.42 23.93 -16.41
CA PHE A 647 -13.63 24.26 -15.24
C PHE A 647 -12.15 24.19 -15.59
N ILE A 648 -11.38 25.14 -15.11
CA ILE A 648 -9.91 25.14 -15.18
C ILE A 648 -9.37 25.20 -13.76
N SER A 649 -8.49 24.28 -13.42
CA SER A 649 -7.81 24.26 -12.14
C SER A 649 -6.30 24.37 -12.33
N GLY A 650 -5.66 25.20 -11.53
CA GLY A 650 -4.21 25.32 -11.47
C GLY A 650 -3.75 25.33 -10.03
N GLY A 651 -2.66 24.66 -9.74
CA GLY A 651 -2.09 24.60 -8.41
C GLY A 651 -0.58 24.43 -8.43
N ASN A 652 0.04 24.78 -7.33
CA ASN A 652 1.45 24.58 -7.11
C ASN A 652 1.75 24.39 -5.63
N ARG A 653 2.78 23.61 -5.34
CA ARG A 653 3.35 23.49 -4.02
C ARG A 653 4.85 23.72 -4.07
N ILE A 654 5.34 24.46 -3.10
CA ILE A 654 6.77 24.72 -2.90
C ILE A 654 7.14 24.11 -1.57
N ASP A 655 8.09 23.18 -1.57
CA ASP A 655 8.60 22.53 -0.37
C ASP A 655 10.07 22.84 -0.17
N TYR A 656 10.43 23.07 1.09
CA TYR A 656 11.81 23.21 1.54
C TYR A 656 12.11 22.15 2.58
N ASN A 657 13.22 21.41 2.38
CA ASN A 657 13.67 20.38 3.31
C ASN A 657 15.13 20.61 3.71
N ARG A 658 15.41 20.47 4.98
CA ARG A 658 16.76 20.51 5.55
C ARG A 658 16.94 19.38 6.55
N ILE A 659 18.04 18.67 6.43
CA ILE A 659 18.49 17.66 7.39
C ILE A 659 19.70 18.21 8.13
N ARG A 660 19.66 18.16 9.46
CA ARG A 660 20.78 18.64 10.30
C ARG A 660 22.01 17.77 10.07
N LYS A 661 23.16 18.40 9.80
CA LYS A 661 24.49 17.80 9.52
C LYS A 661 24.62 17.11 8.15
N THR A 662 23.58 17.10 7.32
CA THR A 662 23.63 16.61 5.95
C THR A 662 22.82 17.56 5.08
N GLU A 663 22.84 17.37 3.76
CA GLU A 663 22.01 18.14 2.86
C GLU A 663 20.64 17.49 2.70
N GLY A 664 19.57 18.27 2.89
CA GLY A 664 18.23 17.92 2.46
C GLY A 664 18.09 18.10 0.95
N PHE A 665 16.88 17.93 0.41
CA PHE A 665 16.64 18.19 -1.02
C PHE A 665 16.54 19.69 -1.36
N GLY A 666 16.59 20.59 -0.37
CA GLY A 666 16.48 22.03 -0.58
C GLY A 666 15.08 22.46 -1.00
N LEU A 667 14.99 23.34 -2.00
CA LEU A 667 13.73 23.89 -2.52
C LEU A 667 13.28 23.11 -3.75
N VAL A 668 12.01 22.66 -3.76
CA VAL A 668 11.40 21.92 -4.88
C VAL A 668 9.98 22.42 -5.15
N MET A 669 9.48 22.18 -6.38
CA MET A 669 8.16 22.63 -6.83
C MET A 669 7.37 21.48 -7.46
N SER A 670 6.07 21.41 -7.12
CA SER A 670 5.12 20.42 -7.62
C SER A 670 3.89 21.10 -8.24
N PRO A 671 3.97 21.52 -9.53
CA PRO A 671 2.85 22.13 -10.24
C PRO A 671 1.80 21.09 -10.63
N ARG A 672 0.56 21.57 -10.83
CA ARG A 672 -0.60 20.82 -11.27
C ARG A 672 -1.50 21.69 -12.15
N PHE A 673 -2.10 21.08 -13.16
CA PHE A 673 -3.10 21.73 -14.02
C PHE A 673 -4.19 20.74 -14.38
N SER A 674 -5.44 21.20 -14.46
CA SER A 674 -6.58 20.41 -14.91
C SER A 674 -7.55 21.26 -15.71
N ALA A 675 -8.05 20.70 -16.82
CA ALA A 675 -9.14 21.25 -17.60
C ALA A 675 -10.27 20.22 -17.65
N ILE A 676 -11.48 20.65 -17.24
CA ILE A 676 -12.63 19.74 -17.09
C ILE A 676 -13.78 20.30 -17.90
N TYR A 677 -14.37 19.46 -18.75
CA TYR A 677 -15.63 19.72 -19.41
C TYR A 677 -16.68 18.74 -18.88
N ASN A 678 -17.65 19.26 -18.14
CA ASN A 678 -18.67 18.47 -17.44
C ASN A 678 -20.06 18.80 -18.01
N THR A 679 -20.77 17.78 -18.44
CA THR A 679 -22.17 17.84 -18.88
C THR A 679 -23.00 16.93 -17.96
N GLU A 680 -24.28 16.88 -18.19
CA GLU A 680 -25.19 16.02 -17.45
C GLU A 680 -24.85 14.54 -17.58
N TYR A 681 -24.38 14.08 -18.76
CA TYR A 681 -24.13 12.67 -19.05
C TYR A 681 -22.67 12.31 -19.17
N THR A 682 -21.80 13.29 -19.35
CA THR A 682 -20.39 13.03 -19.64
C THR A 682 -19.46 14.04 -19.00
N THR A 683 -18.31 13.58 -18.59
CA THR A 683 -17.22 14.42 -18.09
C THR A 683 -15.91 14.05 -18.80
N PHE A 684 -15.21 15.06 -19.29
CA PHE A 684 -13.84 14.95 -19.81
C PHE A 684 -12.91 15.70 -18.87
N LYS A 685 -11.81 15.07 -18.47
CA LYS A 685 -10.77 15.72 -17.66
C LYS A 685 -9.41 15.50 -18.31
N LEU A 686 -8.71 16.58 -18.56
CA LEU A 686 -7.29 16.57 -18.92
C LEU A 686 -6.49 17.05 -17.72
N ASN A 687 -5.60 16.21 -17.19
CA ASN A 687 -4.80 16.54 -16.02
C ASN A 687 -3.31 16.45 -16.36
N TYR A 688 -2.55 17.37 -15.81
CA TYR A 688 -1.10 17.32 -15.69
C TYR A 688 -0.72 17.52 -14.24
N SER A 689 0.20 16.71 -13.75
CA SER A 689 0.78 16.88 -12.41
C SER A 689 2.22 16.45 -12.38
N LYS A 690 3.04 17.19 -11.62
CA LYS A 690 4.39 16.82 -11.28
C LYS A 690 4.45 16.40 -9.82
N GLY A 691 4.94 15.18 -9.58
CA GLY A 691 5.18 14.65 -8.24
C GLY A 691 6.66 14.59 -7.92
N LEU A 692 6.95 14.61 -6.65
CA LEU A 692 8.30 14.45 -6.13
C LEU A 692 8.27 13.42 -4.99
N GLN A 693 9.29 12.57 -4.94
CA GLN A 693 9.52 11.65 -3.82
C GLN A 693 10.77 12.04 -3.07
N ASN A 694 10.62 12.34 -1.79
CA ASN A 694 11.76 12.42 -0.90
C ASN A 694 12.21 11.01 -0.54
N VAL A 695 13.44 10.70 -0.92
CA VAL A 695 14.05 9.40 -0.62
C VAL A 695 14.10 9.18 0.89
N SER A 696 13.74 7.98 1.34
CA SER A 696 13.69 7.66 2.77
C SER A 696 15.07 7.77 3.43
N ASN A 697 15.08 7.99 4.73
CA ASN A 697 16.32 8.01 5.50
C ASN A 697 17.02 6.65 5.48
N TYR A 698 16.24 5.56 5.48
CA TYR A 698 16.76 4.21 5.27
C TYR A 698 17.53 4.10 3.96
N THR A 699 16.95 4.55 2.85
CA THR A 699 17.56 4.48 1.53
C THR A 699 18.85 5.31 1.43
N LYS A 700 18.90 6.48 2.10
CA LYS A 700 20.10 7.35 2.11
C LYS A 700 21.22 6.83 3.01
N TYR A 701 20.87 6.28 4.17
CA TYR A 701 21.82 6.10 5.25
C TYR A 701 22.01 4.66 5.71
N SER A 702 21.16 3.71 5.26
CA SER A 702 21.28 2.32 5.68
C SER A 702 22.55 1.65 5.13
N THR A 703 23.17 0.85 5.99
CA THR A 703 24.27 -0.08 5.63
C THR A 703 23.78 -1.51 5.53
N GLY A 704 22.47 -1.75 5.68
CA GLY A 704 21.87 -3.07 5.60
C GLY A 704 22.22 -3.78 4.29
N GLY A 705 22.48 -5.10 4.35
CA GLY A 705 22.86 -5.86 3.16
C GLY A 705 24.23 -5.49 2.55
N GLY A 706 25.14 -4.93 3.36
CA GLY A 706 26.51 -4.57 2.91
C GLY A 706 26.57 -3.33 2.01
N ARG A 707 25.55 -2.47 2.07
CA ARG A 707 25.49 -1.22 1.30
C ARG A 707 26.35 -0.11 1.95
N THR A 708 26.87 0.78 1.12
CA THR A 708 27.48 2.03 1.56
C THR A 708 26.42 3.13 1.53
N PRO A 709 26.30 3.97 2.57
CA PRO A 709 25.39 5.12 2.56
C PRO A 709 25.59 6.05 1.36
N ASN A 710 24.50 6.65 0.89
CA ASN A 710 24.53 7.68 -0.15
C ASN A 710 23.64 8.87 0.24
N PRO A 711 24.11 9.79 1.09
CA PRO A 711 23.33 10.95 1.51
C PRO A 711 23.04 11.93 0.36
N ASN A 712 23.81 11.84 -0.75
CA ASN A 712 23.67 12.74 -1.91
C ASN A 712 22.59 12.29 -2.90
N LEU A 713 21.76 11.31 -2.56
CA LEU A 713 20.62 10.93 -3.38
C LEU A 713 19.67 12.11 -3.57
N LYS A 714 19.35 12.36 -4.85
CA LYS A 714 18.37 13.38 -5.24
C LYS A 714 16.94 12.83 -5.11
N THR A 715 15.97 13.74 -5.02
CA THR A 715 14.55 13.38 -5.12
C THR A 715 14.26 12.72 -6.47
N GLU A 716 13.38 11.73 -6.45
CA GLU A 716 12.77 11.23 -7.68
C GLU A 716 11.69 12.23 -8.13
N ALA A 717 11.52 12.38 -9.43
CA ALA A 717 10.48 13.23 -10.01
C ALA A 717 9.62 12.43 -10.98
N ILE A 718 8.31 12.69 -10.97
CA ILE A 718 7.37 12.11 -11.93
C ILE A 718 6.58 13.21 -12.62
N ASN A 719 6.51 13.16 -13.95
CA ASN A 719 5.58 13.93 -14.76
C ASN A 719 4.45 13.01 -15.21
N PHE A 720 3.22 13.38 -14.94
CA PHE A 720 2.04 12.58 -15.21
C PHE A 720 1.03 13.39 -16.03
N ILE A 721 0.59 12.83 -17.12
CA ILE A 721 -0.48 13.38 -17.96
C ILE A 721 -1.54 12.30 -18.13
N ASN A 722 -2.80 12.67 -17.94
CA ASN A 722 -3.89 11.76 -18.25
C ASN A 722 -5.11 12.45 -18.81
N LEU A 723 -5.84 11.73 -19.65
CA LEU A 723 -7.14 12.08 -20.18
C LEU A 723 -8.17 11.09 -19.63
N GLU A 724 -9.16 11.60 -18.89
CA GLU A 724 -10.23 10.81 -18.32
C GLU A 724 -11.56 11.17 -18.99
N TYR A 725 -12.32 10.16 -19.37
CA TYR A 725 -13.67 10.25 -19.87
C TYR A 725 -14.61 9.44 -18.99
N LEU A 726 -15.56 10.10 -18.36
CA LEU A 726 -16.63 9.50 -17.57
C LEU A 726 -17.95 9.65 -18.32
N GLY A 727 -18.77 8.64 -18.32
CA GLY A 727 -20.09 8.72 -18.93
C GLY A 727 -21.12 7.87 -18.18
N HIS A 728 -22.37 8.29 -18.25
CA HIS A 728 -23.49 7.53 -17.72
C HIS A 728 -24.79 7.75 -18.51
N ILE A 729 -25.66 6.77 -18.48
CA ILE A 729 -26.99 6.79 -19.05
C ILE A 729 -28.00 6.16 -18.10
N ALA A 730 -29.28 6.20 -18.46
CA ALA A 730 -30.37 5.62 -17.68
C ALA A 730 -30.37 6.11 -16.22
N ASN A 731 -30.27 7.43 -16.03
CA ASN A 731 -30.22 8.09 -14.72
C ASN A 731 -29.09 7.56 -13.81
N GLY A 732 -27.91 7.28 -14.39
CA GLY A 732 -26.76 6.79 -13.66
C GLY A 732 -26.76 5.28 -13.38
N GLN A 733 -27.77 4.54 -13.84
CA GLN A 733 -27.80 3.08 -13.65
C GLN A 733 -26.72 2.35 -14.44
N ILE A 734 -26.33 2.90 -15.59
CA ILE A 734 -25.25 2.40 -16.44
C ILE A 734 -24.22 3.49 -16.55
N GLY A 735 -22.96 3.17 -16.28
CA GLY A 735 -21.86 4.10 -16.43
C GLY A 735 -20.58 3.43 -16.84
N TRP A 736 -19.68 4.25 -17.35
CA TRP A 736 -18.36 3.83 -17.77
C TRP A 736 -17.33 4.92 -17.49
N ASP A 737 -16.09 4.50 -17.39
CA ASP A 737 -14.94 5.37 -17.31
C ASP A 737 -13.80 4.83 -18.18
N VAL A 738 -13.06 5.75 -18.78
CA VAL A 738 -11.86 5.45 -19.54
C VAL A 738 -10.81 6.49 -19.17
N ASN A 739 -9.63 6.04 -18.76
CA ASN A 739 -8.50 6.88 -18.40
C ASN A 739 -7.26 6.42 -19.17
N VAL A 740 -6.75 7.27 -20.04
CA VAL A 740 -5.47 7.04 -20.75
C VAL A 740 -4.41 7.92 -20.09
N PHE A 741 -3.28 7.35 -19.74
CA PHE A 741 -2.23 8.08 -19.07
C PHE A 741 -0.82 7.77 -19.60
N VAL A 742 0.05 8.73 -19.42
CA VAL A 742 1.49 8.58 -19.58
C VAL A 742 2.17 9.19 -18.37
N HIS A 743 3.13 8.49 -17.80
CA HIS A 743 4.04 9.08 -16.84
C HIS A 743 5.50 8.83 -17.20
N GLN A 744 6.34 9.78 -16.83
CA GLN A 744 7.78 9.69 -16.93
C GLN A 744 8.38 9.96 -15.56
N ILE A 745 9.27 9.07 -15.13
CA ILE A 745 9.96 9.15 -13.84
C ILE A 745 11.44 9.39 -14.13
N ASP A 746 11.95 10.47 -13.52
CA ASP A 746 13.34 10.87 -13.63
C ASP A 746 14.05 10.59 -12.29
N GLY A 747 15.24 10.03 -12.37
CA GLY A 747 16.10 9.79 -11.22
C GLY A 747 15.56 8.73 -10.25
N ALA A 748 14.81 7.74 -10.75
CA ALA A 748 14.33 6.62 -9.95
C ALA A 748 15.48 5.98 -9.17
N VAL A 749 15.25 5.73 -7.87
CA VAL A 749 16.29 5.23 -6.97
C VAL A 749 16.24 3.71 -6.89
N ALA A 750 17.40 3.10 -7.07
CA ALA A 750 17.56 1.65 -6.90
C ALA A 750 18.95 1.29 -6.40
N VAL A 751 19.07 0.10 -5.80
CA VAL A 751 20.35 -0.48 -5.37
C VAL A 751 21.13 -0.96 -6.60
N GLY A 752 22.43 -0.73 -6.59
CA GLY A 752 23.32 -1.29 -7.58
C GLY A 752 24.77 -1.20 -7.14
N THR A 753 25.67 -1.80 -7.93
CA THR A 753 27.12 -1.73 -7.72
C THR A 753 27.76 -0.98 -8.87
N LEU A 754 28.38 0.14 -8.57
CA LEU A 754 29.15 0.93 -9.52
C LEU A 754 30.56 1.16 -8.96
N ASN A 755 31.60 0.87 -9.76
CA ASN A 755 33.00 0.96 -9.33
C ASN A 755 33.28 0.19 -8.03
N LYS A 756 32.72 -0.99 -7.87
CA LYS A 756 32.83 -1.87 -6.67
C LYS A 756 32.16 -1.31 -5.40
N ILE A 757 31.36 -0.24 -5.52
CA ILE A 757 30.63 0.35 -4.40
C ILE A 757 29.15 -0.02 -4.57
N LYS A 758 28.63 -0.86 -3.65
CA LYS A 758 27.22 -1.20 -3.55
C LYS A 758 26.49 -0.14 -2.72
N ARG A 759 25.53 0.55 -3.30
CA ARG A 759 24.67 1.53 -2.62
C ARG A 759 23.43 1.86 -3.44
N TYR A 760 22.56 2.67 -2.92
CA TYR A 760 21.47 3.26 -3.69
C TYR A 760 21.99 4.36 -4.61
N TYR A 761 21.48 4.40 -5.83
CA TYR A 761 21.78 5.41 -6.86
C TYR A 761 20.48 5.97 -7.42
N ASN A 762 20.50 7.18 -7.97
CA ASN A 762 19.48 7.61 -8.91
C ASN A 762 19.73 6.84 -10.22
N ALA A 763 19.05 5.71 -10.36
CA ALA A 763 19.47 4.60 -11.23
C ALA A 763 19.03 4.74 -12.68
N GLY A 764 18.03 5.58 -12.97
CA GLY A 764 17.56 5.70 -14.34
C GLY A 764 16.30 6.51 -14.52
N GLU A 765 15.80 6.46 -15.75
CA GLU A 765 14.52 7.06 -16.14
C GLU A 765 13.56 5.96 -16.59
N TYR A 766 12.31 6.12 -16.28
CA TYR A 766 11.23 5.18 -16.59
C TYR A 766 10.09 5.91 -17.29
N SER A 767 9.43 5.24 -18.21
CA SER A 767 8.21 5.72 -18.86
C SER A 767 7.16 4.63 -18.82
N THR A 768 5.91 5.00 -18.54
CA THR A 768 4.78 4.08 -18.62
C THR A 768 3.66 4.72 -19.42
N PHE A 769 3.19 3.99 -20.43
CA PHE A 769 1.90 4.25 -21.05
C PHE A 769 0.87 3.28 -20.45
N GLY A 770 -0.33 3.79 -20.14
CA GLY A 770 -1.39 2.95 -19.60
C GLY A 770 -2.79 3.39 -19.98
N LEU A 771 -3.71 2.44 -19.85
CA LEU A 771 -5.15 2.58 -20.04
C LEU A 771 -5.86 1.92 -18.88
N MET A 772 -6.79 2.62 -18.26
CA MET A 772 -7.76 2.04 -17.33
C MET A 772 -9.16 2.26 -17.90
N SER A 773 -10.01 1.26 -17.83
CA SER A 773 -11.41 1.38 -18.23
C SER A 773 -12.31 0.63 -17.24
N GLY A 774 -13.50 1.17 -17.04
CA GLY A 774 -14.50 0.60 -16.16
C GLY A 774 -15.89 0.68 -16.76
N PHE A 775 -16.72 -0.26 -16.39
CA PHE A 775 -18.15 -0.28 -16.70
C PHE A 775 -18.90 -0.73 -15.45
N TYR A 776 -20.02 -0.09 -15.16
CA TYR A 776 -20.90 -0.52 -14.08
C TYR A 776 -22.37 -0.50 -14.50
N TYR A 777 -23.12 -1.45 -13.90
CA TYR A 777 -24.58 -1.49 -13.95
C TYR A 777 -25.13 -1.60 -12.53
N LYS A 778 -25.90 -0.57 -12.12
CA LYS A 778 -26.56 -0.45 -10.81
C LYS A 778 -27.99 0.02 -11.00
N PRO A 779 -28.98 -0.90 -11.14
CA PRO A 779 -30.38 -0.52 -11.29
C PRO A 779 -30.90 0.21 -10.04
N THR A 780 -31.91 1.03 -10.20
CA THR A 780 -32.51 1.87 -9.12
C THR A 780 -32.98 1.03 -7.93
N ASN A 781 -33.50 -0.18 -8.16
CA ASN A 781 -33.91 -1.10 -7.09
C ASN A 781 -32.75 -1.74 -6.33
N LYS A 782 -31.49 -1.42 -6.69
CA LYS A 782 -30.25 -1.93 -6.06
C LYS A 782 -30.16 -3.47 -6.02
N SER A 783 -30.98 -4.20 -6.79
CA SER A 783 -30.97 -5.65 -6.82
C SER A 783 -29.69 -6.24 -7.41
N TRP A 784 -29.03 -5.49 -8.28
CA TRP A 784 -27.78 -5.86 -8.93
C TRP A 784 -26.75 -4.73 -8.78
N ASN A 785 -25.48 -5.11 -8.64
CA ASN A 785 -24.33 -4.23 -8.83
C ASN A 785 -23.29 -5.02 -9.60
N ILE A 786 -23.14 -4.74 -10.89
CA ILE A 786 -22.18 -5.40 -11.77
C ILE A 786 -21.12 -4.37 -12.13
N GLN A 787 -19.86 -4.71 -11.89
CA GLN A 787 -18.72 -3.87 -12.25
C GLN A 787 -17.67 -4.73 -12.94
N ILE A 788 -17.17 -4.23 -14.05
CA ILE A 788 -16.00 -4.78 -14.73
C ILE A 788 -15.02 -3.65 -14.95
N ASN A 789 -13.76 -3.88 -14.66
CA ASN A 789 -12.71 -2.94 -15.00
C ASN A 789 -11.52 -3.67 -15.63
N HIS A 790 -10.82 -2.97 -16.48
CA HIS A 790 -9.62 -3.41 -17.14
C HIS A 790 -8.52 -2.36 -16.97
N SER A 791 -7.31 -2.81 -16.75
CA SER A 791 -6.13 -1.97 -16.82
C SER A 791 -5.09 -2.60 -17.74
N PHE A 792 -4.49 -1.76 -18.56
CA PHE A 792 -3.33 -2.06 -19.39
C PHE A 792 -2.20 -1.12 -19.00
N VAL A 793 -0.99 -1.66 -18.83
CA VAL A 793 0.22 -0.87 -18.56
C VAL A 793 1.41 -1.41 -19.33
N ASN A 794 2.20 -0.52 -19.90
CA ASN A 794 3.46 -0.83 -20.55
C ASN A 794 4.59 0.00 -19.92
N PRO A 795 5.15 -0.42 -18.77
CA PRO A 795 6.26 0.26 -18.14
C PRO A 795 7.59 -0.12 -18.82
N GLU A 796 8.42 0.88 -19.10
CA GLU A 796 9.72 0.72 -19.74
C GLU A 796 10.79 1.55 -19.02
N GLN A 797 11.98 0.98 -18.87
CA GLN A 797 13.19 1.70 -18.50
C GLN A 797 13.76 2.34 -19.75
N THR A 798 13.85 3.66 -19.76
CA THR A 798 14.35 4.43 -20.91
C THR A 798 15.81 4.80 -20.78
N LYS A 799 16.33 4.90 -19.55
CA LYS A 799 17.76 5.09 -19.25
C LYS A 799 18.17 4.31 -18.02
N SER A 800 19.44 3.89 -17.99
CA SER A 800 20.04 3.24 -16.82
C SER A 800 21.40 3.86 -16.51
N THR A 801 21.67 4.06 -15.22
CA THR A 801 22.99 4.50 -14.71
C THR A 801 23.99 3.36 -14.71
N PHE A 802 23.52 2.11 -14.70
CA PHE A 802 24.38 0.92 -14.58
C PHE A 802 24.83 0.36 -15.93
N ARG A 803 24.07 0.63 -17.00
CA ARG A 803 24.38 0.17 -18.37
C ARG A 803 23.82 1.13 -19.40
N GLU A 804 24.42 1.16 -20.57
CA GLU A 804 23.84 1.82 -21.73
C GLU A 804 22.69 0.97 -22.28
N LEU A 805 21.55 1.60 -22.58
CA LEU A 805 20.41 0.96 -23.19
C LEU A 805 20.31 1.37 -24.66
N GLU A 806 20.43 0.42 -25.58
CA GLU A 806 20.24 0.68 -27.02
C GLU A 806 18.79 1.06 -27.36
N LYS A 807 17.82 0.55 -26.59
CA LYS A 807 16.39 0.83 -26.71
C LYS A 807 15.73 0.73 -25.32
N PRO A 808 14.54 1.32 -25.13
CA PRO A 808 13.75 1.09 -23.92
C PRO A 808 13.52 -0.39 -23.64
N VAL A 809 13.59 -0.78 -22.37
CA VAL A 809 13.46 -2.17 -21.92
C VAL A 809 12.21 -2.29 -21.05
N ARG A 810 11.38 -3.27 -21.34
CA ARG A 810 10.18 -3.57 -20.55
C ARG A 810 10.58 -3.90 -19.11
N ILE A 811 9.90 -3.26 -18.13
CA ILE A 811 10.10 -3.56 -16.72
C ILE A 811 9.41 -4.89 -16.39
N GLY A 812 10.15 -5.77 -15.75
CA GLY A 812 9.63 -7.05 -15.29
C GLY A 812 8.70 -6.98 -14.09
N ASP A 813 8.08 -8.12 -13.77
CA ASP A 813 7.22 -8.38 -12.60
C ASP A 813 5.90 -7.58 -12.54
N ILE A 814 5.55 -6.89 -13.61
CA ILE A 814 4.29 -6.15 -13.72
C ILE A 814 3.45 -6.75 -14.84
N ALA A 815 2.23 -7.16 -14.50
CA ALA A 815 1.27 -7.67 -15.46
C ALA A 815 0.85 -6.57 -16.44
N ALA A 816 0.90 -6.86 -17.75
CA ALA A 816 0.47 -5.90 -18.76
C ALA A 816 -1.05 -5.67 -18.71
N HIS A 817 -1.82 -6.74 -18.50
CA HIS A 817 -3.27 -6.68 -18.46
C HIS A 817 -3.82 -7.23 -17.15
N ARG A 818 -4.80 -6.52 -16.58
CA ARG A 818 -5.62 -7.00 -15.47
C ARG A 818 -7.09 -6.73 -15.77
N VAL A 819 -7.94 -7.70 -15.48
CA VAL A 819 -9.40 -7.56 -15.59
C VAL A 819 -10.02 -7.99 -14.28
N ASN A 820 -10.83 -7.12 -13.68
CA ASN A 820 -11.56 -7.41 -12.47
C ASN A 820 -13.06 -7.34 -12.74
N LEU A 821 -13.78 -8.38 -12.39
CA LEU A 821 -15.24 -8.49 -12.47
C LEU A 821 -15.80 -8.65 -11.06
N SER A 822 -16.80 -7.88 -10.71
CA SER A 822 -17.58 -8.04 -9.48
C SER A 822 -19.07 -8.05 -9.81
N ILE A 823 -19.76 -9.07 -9.36
CA ILE A 823 -21.21 -9.24 -9.53
C ILE A 823 -21.82 -9.38 -8.15
N THR A 824 -22.60 -8.41 -7.72
CA THR A 824 -23.39 -8.48 -6.49
C THR A 824 -24.86 -8.58 -6.85
N LYS A 825 -25.55 -9.55 -6.26
CA LYS A 825 -27.00 -9.69 -6.34
C LYS A 825 -27.62 -9.65 -4.95
N LYS A 826 -28.56 -8.73 -4.74
CA LYS A 826 -29.40 -8.65 -3.54
C LYS A 826 -30.77 -9.28 -3.82
N THR A 827 -31.20 -10.20 -2.98
CA THR A 827 -32.48 -10.89 -3.12
C THR A 827 -33.23 -10.79 -1.78
N ASP A 828 -34.44 -10.28 -1.84
CA ASP A 828 -35.37 -10.30 -0.71
C ASP A 828 -36.20 -11.59 -0.75
N LEU A 829 -36.02 -12.45 0.24
CA LEU A 829 -36.73 -13.73 0.38
C LEU A 829 -37.87 -13.64 1.40
N GLY A 830 -38.39 -12.43 1.67
CA GLY A 830 -39.47 -12.18 2.64
C GLY A 830 -38.91 -11.98 4.05
N PHE A 831 -38.45 -13.03 4.72
CA PHE A 831 -37.92 -12.98 6.11
C PHE A 831 -36.40 -12.79 6.17
N ILE A 832 -35.70 -13.03 5.09
CA ILE A 832 -34.23 -12.87 4.96
C ILE A 832 -33.91 -12.06 3.71
N THR A 833 -32.97 -11.14 3.83
CA THR A 833 -32.27 -10.55 2.67
C THR A 833 -30.96 -11.28 2.47
N ASN A 834 -30.75 -11.80 1.26
CA ASN A 834 -29.53 -12.45 0.83
C ASN A 834 -28.73 -11.51 -0.06
N VAL A 835 -27.41 -11.45 0.14
CA VAL A 835 -26.47 -10.74 -0.73
C VAL A 835 -25.45 -11.77 -1.21
N LEU A 836 -25.45 -12.03 -2.50
CA LEU A 836 -24.45 -12.87 -3.17
C LEU A 836 -23.49 -11.96 -3.91
N ASN A 837 -22.18 -12.11 -3.69
CA ASN A 837 -21.13 -11.49 -4.48
C ASN A 837 -20.19 -12.54 -5.06
N LEU A 838 -19.83 -12.36 -6.32
CA LEU A 838 -18.79 -13.11 -7.01
C LEU A 838 -17.78 -12.11 -7.58
N ARG A 839 -16.49 -12.31 -7.29
CA ARG A 839 -15.37 -11.52 -7.81
C ARG A 839 -14.43 -12.42 -8.60
N ALA A 840 -13.96 -11.93 -9.73
CA ALA A 840 -13.00 -12.64 -10.58
C ALA A 840 -11.90 -11.66 -11.01
N ASN A 841 -10.66 -12.04 -10.75
CA ASN A 841 -9.47 -11.25 -11.05
C ASN A 841 -8.60 -12.04 -12.04
N TYR A 842 -8.54 -11.60 -13.28
CA TYR A 842 -7.58 -12.08 -14.27
C TYR A 842 -6.34 -11.22 -14.27
N VAL A 843 -5.18 -11.86 -14.22
CA VAL A 843 -3.86 -11.23 -14.27
C VAL A 843 -3.07 -11.91 -15.39
N SER A 844 -2.60 -11.12 -16.37
CA SER A 844 -1.78 -11.65 -17.46
C SER A 844 -0.43 -12.12 -16.95
N ALA A 845 0.26 -12.93 -17.76
CA ALA A 845 1.63 -13.31 -17.49
C ALA A 845 2.52 -12.07 -17.27
N ARG A 846 3.51 -12.23 -16.39
CA ARG A 846 4.48 -11.18 -16.06
C ARG A 846 5.86 -11.59 -16.52
N PRO A 847 6.57 -10.75 -17.28
CA PRO A 847 7.98 -11.01 -17.60
C PRO A 847 8.80 -11.00 -16.31
N ILE A 848 9.73 -11.94 -16.18
CA ILE A 848 10.60 -12.03 -15.02
C ILE A 848 11.88 -11.26 -15.32
N GLY A 849 12.24 -10.38 -14.38
CA GLY A 849 13.59 -9.88 -14.25
C GLY A 849 14.13 -8.90 -15.29
N GLU A 850 13.62 -8.80 -16.50
CA GLU A 850 14.09 -7.81 -17.47
C GLU A 850 13.64 -6.39 -17.11
N GLY A 851 14.53 -5.43 -17.28
CA GLY A 851 14.22 -4.01 -17.08
C GLY A 851 14.15 -3.57 -15.62
N THR A 852 14.41 -4.43 -14.66
CA THR A 852 14.64 -4.00 -13.29
C THR A 852 16.08 -3.58 -13.08
N THR A 853 16.33 -2.66 -12.18
CA THR A 853 17.68 -2.20 -11.87
C THR A 853 18.59 -3.29 -11.30
N GLN A 854 17.99 -4.40 -10.86
CA GLN A 854 18.70 -5.56 -10.31
C GLN A 854 18.77 -6.74 -11.27
N ALA A 855 17.85 -6.84 -12.20
CA ALA A 855 17.63 -8.05 -12.99
C ALA A 855 18.31 -8.04 -14.36
N SER A 856 19.20 -7.12 -14.60
CA SER A 856 19.83 -6.98 -15.91
C SER A 856 20.65 -8.20 -16.38
N ASN A 857 20.85 -9.21 -15.54
CA ASN A 857 21.81 -10.29 -15.85
C ASN A 857 21.27 -11.68 -15.63
N VAL A 858 19.97 -11.88 -15.36
CA VAL A 858 19.47 -13.21 -15.06
C VAL A 858 18.54 -13.68 -16.14
N GLY A 859 19.12 -14.40 -17.09
CA GLY A 859 18.38 -15.40 -17.80
C GLY A 859 17.96 -16.47 -16.81
N LEU A 860 16.69 -16.65 -16.59
CA LEU A 860 16.21 -17.83 -15.92
C LEU A 860 16.56 -19.02 -16.79
N GLY A 861 17.15 -20.06 -16.18
CA GLY A 861 17.73 -21.16 -16.90
C GLY A 861 16.78 -21.98 -17.76
N ASP A 862 15.47 -21.74 -17.71
CA ASP A 862 14.46 -22.40 -18.53
C ASP A 862 14.04 -21.59 -19.77
N GLY A 863 14.49 -20.34 -19.91
CA GLY A 863 14.19 -19.48 -21.05
C GLY A 863 12.74 -18.99 -21.16
N SER A 864 11.84 -19.35 -20.24
CA SER A 864 10.43 -18.92 -20.31
C SER A 864 10.25 -17.47 -19.87
N GLY A 865 11.03 -17.03 -18.94
CA GLY A 865 11.09 -15.64 -18.51
C GLY A 865 9.78 -15.02 -18.03
N GLU A 866 8.74 -15.84 -17.73
CA GLU A 866 7.40 -15.36 -17.39
C GLU A 866 6.80 -16.09 -16.18
N ILE A 867 6.19 -15.31 -15.27
CA ILE A 867 5.27 -15.84 -14.28
C ILE A 867 3.93 -16.06 -14.98
N PRO A 868 3.32 -17.26 -14.88
CA PRO A 868 2.10 -17.60 -15.61
C PRO A 868 0.92 -16.67 -15.29
N ALA A 869 0.07 -16.45 -16.28
CA ALA A 869 -1.22 -15.78 -16.08
C ALA A 869 -2.13 -16.61 -15.18
N TYR A 870 -2.98 -15.95 -14.41
CA TYR A 870 -3.94 -16.64 -13.54
C TYR A 870 -5.30 -15.95 -13.50
N LEU A 871 -6.31 -16.74 -13.11
CA LEU A 871 -7.65 -16.29 -12.77
C LEU A 871 -7.94 -16.68 -11.32
N LEU A 872 -8.13 -15.68 -10.47
CA LEU A 872 -8.55 -15.83 -9.08
C LEU A 872 -10.05 -15.56 -8.99
N VAL A 873 -10.82 -16.49 -8.42
CA VAL A 873 -12.27 -16.33 -8.21
C VAL A 873 -12.57 -16.39 -6.72
N ASN A 874 -13.23 -15.35 -6.23
CA ASN A 874 -13.63 -15.20 -4.83
C ASN A 874 -15.15 -15.03 -4.74
N GLY A 875 -15.76 -15.46 -3.64
CA GLY A 875 -17.19 -15.32 -3.41
C GLY A 875 -17.53 -14.95 -1.97
N ASN A 876 -18.65 -14.26 -1.80
CA ASN A 876 -19.23 -13.96 -0.51
C ASN A 876 -20.74 -14.12 -0.56
N ILE A 877 -21.31 -14.80 0.43
CA ILE A 877 -22.76 -14.95 0.60
C ILE A 877 -23.10 -14.39 1.97
N ALA A 878 -23.92 -13.35 2.00
CA ALA A 878 -24.36 -12.73 3.23
C ALA A 878 -25.86 -12.93 3.46
N PHE A 879 -26.24 -13.13 4.71
CA PHE A 879 -27.62 -13.29 5.16
C PHE A 879 -27.93 -12.26 6.24
N LYS A 880 -29.03 -11.53 6.08
CA LYS A 880 -29.56 -10.57 7.04
C LYS A 880 -31.02 -10.93 7.32
N ALA A 881 -31.31 -11.42 8.53
CA ALA A 881 -32.66 -11.72 8.93
C ALA A 881 -33.42 -10.44 9.30
N LYS A 882 -34.60 -10.23 8.72
CA LYS A 882 -35.43 -9.03 9.01
C LYS A 882 -35.91 -8.97 10.45
N MET A 883 -36.06 -10.13 11.11
CA MET A 883 -36.43 -10.23 12.54
C MET A 883 -35.26 -9.80 13.45
N ILE A 884 -34.02 -9.88 12.97
CA ILE A 884 -32.84 -9.56 13.74
C ILE A 884 -31.95 -8.61 12.85
N PRO A 885 -32.43 -7.39 12.58
CA PRO A 885 -31.84 -6.50 11.59
C PRO A 885 -30.42 -6.01 11.96
N PHE A 886 -30.05 -6.17 13.24
CA PHE A 886 -28.73 -5.82 13.77
C PHE A 886 -27.67 -6.91 13.57
N LEU A 887 -28.03 -8.08 13.00
CA LEU A 887 -27.09 -9.16 12.70
C LEU A 887 -27.00 -9.45 11.20
N ARG A 888 -25.79 -9.65 10.74
CA ARG A 888 -25.46 -10.12 9.40
C ARG A 888 -24.44 -11.25 9.48
N LEU A 889 -24.69 -12.35 8.78
CA LEU A 889 -23.80 -13.49 8.68
C LEU A 889 -23.25 -13.57 7.25
N ASP A 890 -21.92 -13.60 7.10
CA ASP A 890 -21.24 -13.73 5.81
C ASP A 890 -20.41 -15.02 5.77
N LEU A 891 -20.54 -15.76 4.68
CA LEU A 891 -19.65 -16.86 4.30
C LEU A 891 -18.79 -16.41 3.12
N GLY A 892 -17.50 -16.24 3.36
CA GLY A 892 -16.52 -15.82 2.38
C GLY A 892 -15.65 -17.00 1.91
N ILE A 893 -15.37 -17.08 0.61
CA ILE A 893 -14.48 -18.08 0.03
C ILE A 893 -13.51 -17.35 -0.91
N GLU A 894 -12.21 -17.40 -0.61
CA GLU A 894 -11.15 -16.99 -1.53
C GLU A 894 -10.68 -18.20 -2.34
N ASN A 895 -10.23 -17.95 -3.57
CA ASN A 895 -9.71 -18.96 -4.46
C ASN A 895 -10.65 -20.17 -4.58
N ILE A 896 -11.93 -19.92 -4.98
CA ILE A 896 -12.96 -20.95 -5.11
C ILE A 896 -12.48 -22.13 -5.97
N LEU A 897 -11.71 -21.84 -7.02
CA LEU A 897 -11.19 -22.83 -7.96
C LEU A 897 -10.04 -23.67 -7.37
N ASN A 898 -9.55 -23.30 -6.19
CA ASN A 898 -8.40 -23.93 -5.52
C ASN A 898 -7.18 -24.08 -6.45
N LYS A 899 -6.91 -23.06 -7.25
CA LYS A 899 -5.75 -23.04 -8.15
C LYS A 899 -4.49 -22.75 -7.36
N ASN A 900 -3.41 -23.44 -7.70
CA ASN A 900 -2.09 -23.00 -7.28
C ASN A 900 -1.74 -21.76 -8.11
N ILE A 901 -1.70 -20.60 -7.44
CA ILE A 901 -1.44 -19.30 -8.06
C ILE A 901 -0.03 -18.89 -7.66
N LEU A 902 0.78 -18.70 -8.68
CA LEU A 902 2.13 -18.18 -8.54
C LEU A 902 2.09 -16.68 -8.81
N ASP A 903 2.71 -15.91 -7.94
CA ASP A 903 2.74 -14.45 -8.05
C ASP A 903 4.16 -13.93 -7.92
N ASN A 904 4.39 -12.67 -8.35
CA ASN A 904 5.72 -12.12 -8.35
C ASN A 904 6.24 -11.93 -6.93
N ASN A 905 7.52 -12.07 -6.82
CA ASN A 905 8.25 -11.93 -5.58
C ASN A 905 8.65 -10.50 -5.27
N ASN A 906 9.07 -10.26 -4.00
CA ASN A 906 9.67 -8.98 -3.65
C ASN A 906 11.03 -8.83 -4.36
N PRO A 907 11.21 -7.79 -5.17
CA PRO A 907 12.43 -7.57 -5.93
C PRO A 907 13.69 -7.39 -5.09
N GLU A 908 13.56 -6.98 -3.84
CA GLU A 908 14.73 -6.82 -2.95
C GLU A 908 15.39 -8.16 -2.61
N TYR A 909 14.63 -9.24 -2.66
CA TYR A 909 15.11 -10.61 -2.40
C TYR A 909 15.39 -11.39 -3.68
N TYR A 910 15.43 -10.67 -4.80
CA TYR A 910 15.73 -11.28 -6.06
C TYR A 910 17.05 -11.96 -6.02
N HIS A 911 17.03 -13.16 -6.32
CA HIS A 911 17.98 -13.81 -7.12
C HIS A 911 19.26 -14.35 -6.51
N PRO A 912 19.54 -15.59 -6.81
CA PRO A 912 20.91 -16.01 -7.03
C PRO A 912 21.63 -15.09 -8.01
N GLY A 913 20.98 -14.65 -9.09
CA GLY A 913 21.55 -13.76 -10.05
C GLY A 913 21.66 -12.29 -9.67
N SER A 914 20.89 -11.76 -8.73
CA SER A 914 21.18 -10.44 -8.18
C SER A 914 22.48 -10.45 -7.37
N ARG A 915 22.84 -11.59 -6.85
CA ARG A 915 24.16 -11.81 -6.25
C ARG A 915 25.26 -11.89 -7.32
N GLU A 916 24.97 -12.39 -8.51
CA GLU A 916 25.89 -12.32 -9.66
C GLU A 916 26.04 -10.88 -10.16
N ALA A 917 24.95 -10.10 -10.20
CA ALA A 917 24.99 -8.67 -10.50
C ALA A 917 25.77 -7.87 -9.44
N GLU A 918 25.84 -8.35 -8.21
CA GLU A 918 26.67 -7.80 -7.15
C GLU A 918 28.18 -8.00 -7.38
N GLY A 919 28.58 -8.71 -8.44
CA GLY A 919 30.01 -8.94 -8.78
C GLY A 919 30.78 -9.80 -7.77
N ASN A 920 30.07 -10.47 -6.85
CA ASN A 920 30.67 -11.23 -5.75
C ASN A 920 30.76 -12.73 -5.99
N PHE A 921 30.34 -13.25 -7.17
CA PHE A 921 30.11 -14.68 -7.34
C PHE A 921 30.85 -15.32 -8.52
N ASN A 922 31.60 -14.59 -9.29
CA ASN A 922 32.60 -15.19 -10.20
C ASN A 922 33.92 -15.37 -9.46
N LEU A 923 33.95 -16.25 -8.50
CA LEU A 923 35.23 -16.78 -8.06
C LEU A 923 35.78 -17.70 -9.17
N PRO A 924 37.09 -17.64 -9.46
CA PRO A 924 37.70 -18.54 -10.45
C PRO A 924 37.42 -19.99 -10.05
N GLY A 925 36.60 -20.70 -10.84
CA GLY A 925 36.24 -22.09 -10.60
C GLY A 925 34.73 -22.38 -10.47
N ASP A 926 33.89 -21.35 -10.34
CA ASP A 926 32.45 -21.54 -10.35
C ASP A 926 31.97 -21.71 -11.80
N ALA A 927 31.35 -22.84 -12.09
CA ALA A 927 30.70 -23.03 -13.39
C ALA A 927 29.50 -22.07 -13.49
N PRO A 928 29.25 -21.42 -14.64
CA PRO A 928 28.09 -20.58 -14.84
C PRO A 928 26.82 -21.37 -14.51
N GLY A 929 26.00 -20.87 -13.58
CA GLY A 929 24.70 -21.46 -13.22
C GLY A 929 24.70 -22.44 -12.06
N THR A 930 25.82 -22.73 -11.39
CA THR A 930 25.87 -23.77 -10.34
C THR A 930 25.85 -23.23 -8.90
N ALA A 931 26.00 -21.95 -8.66
CA ALA A 931 26.18 -21.45 -7.29
C ALA A 931 24.91 -21.44 -6.42
N TYR A 932 23.71 -21.26 -7.00
CA TYR A 932 22.41 -21.33 -6.32
C TYR A 932 21.28 -21.62 -7.33
N GLY A 933 21.60 -22.10 -8.53
CA GLY A 933 20.76 -22.10 -9.70
C GLY A 933 19.52 -22.98 -9.62
N ASP A 934 19.57 -24.05 -8.83
CA ASP A 934 18.56 -25.09 -8.89
C ASP A 934 17.43 -24.93 -7.87
N GLN A 935 17.49 -23.93 -6.98
CA GLN A 935 16.51 -23.74 -5.91
C GLN A 935 15.95 -22.31 -5.82
N TYR A 936 16.02 -21.59 -6.90
CA TYR A 936 15.47 -20.26 -6.95
C TYR A 936 13.99 -20.26 -7.22
N VAL A 937 13.20 -19.66 -6.33
CA VAL A 937 11.76 -19.46 -6.51
C VAL A 937 11.51 -18.02 -6.97
N PRO A 938 11.24 -17.79 -8.27
CA PRO A 938 11.02 -16.44 -8.81
C PRO A 938 9.67 -15.86 -8.41
N TYR A 939 8.83 -16.62 -7.71
CA TYR A 939 7.45 -16.28 -7.40
C TYR A 939 7.03 -16.83 -6.04
N PHE A 940 5.94 -16.27 -5.50
CA PHE A 940 5.24 -16.80 -4.34
C PHE A 940 4.07 -17.68 -4.72
N THR A 941 3.86 -18.73 -3.96
CA THR A 941 2.59 -19.43 -3.95
C THR A 941 1.58 -18.61 -3.16
N GLN A 942 0.48 -18.21 -3.81
CA GLN A 942 -0.62 -17.56 -3.15
C GLN A 942 -1.42 -18.56 -2.31
N ARG A 943 -2.17 -18.03 -1.34
CA ARG A 943 -2.99 -18.86 -0.44
C ARG A 943 -3.90 -19.81 -1.24
N PRO A 944 -4.00 -21.10 -0.88
CA PRO A 944 -4.97 -22.02 -1.47
C PRO A 944 -6.39 -21.57 -1.13
N ARG A 945 -7.41 -22.40 -1.46
CA ARG A 945 -8.80 -22.08 -1.07
C ARG A 945 -8.85 -21.78 0.43
N PHE A 946 -9.53 -20.67 0.74
CA PHE A 946 -9.61 -20.16 2.08
C PHE A 946 -11.06 -19.78 2.41
N VAL A 947 -11.63 -20.40 3.42
CA VAL A 947 -13.02 -20.21 3.83
C VAL A 947 -13.08 -19.42 5.12
N THR A 948 -13.99 -18.44 5.20
CA THR A 948 -14.23 -17.63 6.40
C THR A 948 -15.71 -17.51 6.71
N LEU A 949 -16.02 -17.43 7.97
CA LEU A 949 -17.33 -17.09 8.49
C LEU A 949 -17.21 -15.80 9.30
N LYS A 950 -18.01 -14.80 8.95
CA LYS A 950 -18.03 -13.50 9.62
C LYS A 950 -19.43 -13.17 10.14
N LEU A 951 -19.51 -12.77 11.38
CA LEU A 951 -20.70 -12.23 12.01
C LEU A 951 -20.51 -10.73 12.23
N SER A 952 -21.36 -9.92 11.60
CA SER A 952 -21.39 -8.47 11.79
C SER A 952 -22.59 -8.11 12.67
N TYR A 953 -22.41 -7.16 13.57
CA TYR A 953 -23.45 -6.69 14.48
C TYR A 953 -23.44 -5.15 14.58
N SER A 954 -24.63 -4.56 14.81
CA SER A 954 -24.78 -3.12 15.02
C SER A 954 -25.97 -2.83 15.96
N PHE A 955 -25.72 -2.06 17.03
CA PHE A 955 -26.71 -1.68 18.04
C PHE A 955 -26.91 -0.17 18.12
#